data_01fbbd0bc318e22c6cce09bfb47d8b8f
#
_entry.id   01fbbd0bc318e22c6cce09bfb47d8b8f
#
_cell.length_a   1.000
_cell.length_b   1.000
_cell.length_c   1.000
_cell.angle_alpha   90.00
_cell.angle_beta   90.00
_cell.angle_gamma   90.00
#
_symmetry.space_group_name_H-M   'P 1'
#
loop_
_entity.id
_entity.type
_entity.pdbx_description
1 polymer ?
#
loop_
_entity_poly.entity_id
_entity_poly.type
_entity_poly.pdbx_seq_one_letter_code
_entity_poly.pdbx_strand_id
1 'polypeptide(L)'
;MNKVKFPLKLLTLALVSQFSFSSLAYATTPHPQADKLDLVWKVVDHDIGENIFLGSLTITNNGTEALSDQGWSLYFNSVRPPASVLPDSDPNGVNARQQLASQHVSIRNADVAKSGDYFVLEPTKGFTPIYPGESREIMITAQYWQMLKNDSPSGFHISFNGTAPQAVMVDVFMDPSNPKHTRQSIHDIKPVETAALRFAENTSTKQAISIKNQVVPQLQSVEPTDGAFLNLLGWLATINAPDNLRNEALYLQSALKDLIQGDFQINTANQYPAQQITLKLNPNLDTDGDGSADNEGYKLTIDPFNGITIEGKDEAGVFYGIQTLRQLIPSDVYKNSTTAYKEKNAVLSAFSAKDAPRFEYRGMMLDVSRNFQSKETIFKLIDLLAYYKINKFELNVANDEGWRLEIPGIPELTEFGAKRGYDLEEKQMLHTFMGASNGFAVGDGIQGKPENVTVANKGVPPKYQGFEVAQQNFLGEGWGYYTVQDFKEILKYAADRHIDIILEYDFPAHARAAIKAMEYRYNKYKDTDPVEANRYRLIDPLNESRYYTPQFYTDNMVNPALESTFTFLEKVISETKKMYDSVPEAQVTRLHGGGDELPHLGPNEWWAKSPLVQQNPVTAGKSDAELFDYFFTRWASIIRQNGFQVASWGDVLTHNGTGNANYGELFPLFWNNVWGWGNEHQSYVFANKGYKVVLSHATNLYFDLAYTKHPDEVGYHWAGYTDTKKAFEYRPFNIYANGKTDKLGNPVAWNPDWVHLTEEGKKNVVGLQGQLFGENLKSPEIMEYLTFPKLLGVAERAWVTDMPIEDAPDATGKTSMDRAWDTFSNTLGQYALDKLEYIQVVDIYNQVPNTHGVNYRVPLPGAVIEQGKLKINNRFPGLTTQYSLDDGQTWIPYYGPVDVSHAAKVQVRSVTASGRSSRTEYIPQ
;
A
#
# COMPACT_ATOMS: atom_id res chain seq x y z
N MET A 1 75.95 -26.13 11.12
CA MET A 1 77.15 -25.46 10.63
C MET A 1 76.75 -24.44 9.56
N ASN A 2 77.09 -23.19 9.80
CA ASN A 2 77.31 -22.03 8.90
C ASN A 2 76.34 -21.73 7.76
N LYS A 3 75.52 -20.71 7.96
CA LYS A 3 75.60 -19.31 7.50
C LYS A 3 76.28 -19.11 6.12
N VAL A 4 75.55 -18.46 5.20
CA VAL A 4 76.00 -17.19 4.56
C VAL A 4 74.80 -16.47 3.94
N LYS A 5 74.74 -15.18 4.24
CA LYS A 5 73.84 -14.16 3.61
C LYS A 5 74.52 -13.62 2.36
N PHE A 6 73.79 -13.14 1.33
CA PHE A 6 73.78 -11.74 0.89
C PHE A 6 73.07 -11.57 -0.48
N PRO A 7 72.67 -10.41 -0.89
CA PRO A 7 71.42 -10.01 -1.52
C PRO A 7 71.58 -9.60 -2.98
N LEU A 8 70.47 -9.62 -3.70
CA LEU A 8 70.43 -8.92 -5.01
C LEU A 8 69.25 -7.94 -5.04
N LYS A 9 69.55 -6.67 -5.11
CA LYS A 9 68.63 -5.61 -5.49
C LYS A 9 68.33 -5.71 -6.96
N LEU A 10 67.08 -5.77 -7.34
CA LEU A 10 66.62 -5.40 -8.67
C LEU A 10 65.83 -4.11 -8.55
N LEU A 11 66.31 -3.05 -9.16
CA LEU A 11 65.65 -1.79 -9.41
C LEU A 11 64.68 -2.03 -10.56
N THR A 12 63.37 -1.92 -10.27
CA THR A 12 62.37 -1.71 -11.31
C THR A 12 61.90 -0.26 -11.26
N LEU A 13 62.24 0.52 -12.26
CA LEU A 13 61.70 1.84 -12.49
C LEU A 13 60.21 1.69 -12.86
N ALA A 14 59.34 2.10 -11.97
CA ALA A 14 57.94 2.37 -12.32
C ALA A 14 57.81 3.86 -12.64
N LEU A 15 57.57 4.18 -13.89
CA LEU A 15 57.08 5.48 -14.32
C LEU A 15 55.66 5.65 -13.73
N VAL A 16 55.57 6.43 -12.68
CA VAL A 16 54.27 6.98 -12.23
C VAL A 16 54.07 8.27 -13.04
N SER A 17 53.21 8.19 -14.05
CA SER A 17 52.62 9.37 -14.66
C SER A 17 51.69 10.02 -13.64
N GLN A 18 52.15 11.07 -13.01
CA GLN A 18 51.31 11.99 -12.25
C GLN A 18 50.39 12.71 -13.24
N PHE A 19 49.18 12.21 -13.39
CA PHE A 19 48.05 13.05 -13.82
C PHE A 19 47.71 13.96 -12.64
N SER A 20 48.20 15.17 -12.68
CA SER A 20 47.69 16.27 -11.85
C SER A 20 46.27 16.56 -12.27
N PHE A 21 45.30 15.98 -11.58
CA PHE A 21 43.98 16.57 -11.54
C PHE A 21 44.12 17.93 -10.84
N SER A 22 44.19 19.00 -11.61
CA SER A 22 43.91 20.32 -11.10
C SER A 22 42.43 20.30 -10.68
N SER A 23 42.19 20.04 -9.41
CA SER A 23 40.95 20.43 -8.77
C SER A 23 40.87 21.97 -8.91
N LEU A 24 40.05 22.42 -9.82
CA LEU A 24 39.53 23.79 -9.76
C LEU A 24 38.82 23.88 -8.40
N ALA A 25 39.51 24.37 -7.40
CA ALA A 25 38.90 24.83 -6.17
C ALA A 25 38.01 26.01 -6.58
N TYR A 26 36.74 25.76 -6.83
CA TYR A 26 35.73 26.80 -6.81
C TYR A 26 35.82 27.40 -5.40
N ALA A 27 36.13 28.69 -5.34
CA ALA A 27 36.01 29.46 -4.13
C ALA A 27 34.51 29.38 -3.76
N THR A 28 34.18 28.51 -2.84
CA THR A 28 32.81 28.35 -2.39
C THR A 28 32.44 29.60 -1.62
N THR A 29 31.48 30.35 -2.13
CA THR A 29 30.81 31.39 -1.34
C THR A 29 30.32 30.71 -0.06
N PRO A 30 30.61 31.27 1.13
CA PRO A 30 30.09 30.73 2.37
C PRO A 30 28.56 30.57 2.29
N HIS A 31 28.06 29.45 2.67
CA HIS A 31 26.62 29.16 2.70
C HIS A 31 26.28 28.33 3.95
N PRO A 32 25.04 28.43 4.48
CA PRO A 32 24.61 27.60 5.59
C PRO A 32 24.64 26.13 5.17
N GLN A 33 24.91 25.24 6.11
CA GLN A 33 24.73 23.82 5.90
C GLN A 33 23.23 23.50 5.79
N ALA A 34 22.86 22.53 4.97
CA ALA A 34 21.46 22.16 4.76
C ALA A 34 20.74 21.77 6.06
N ASP A 35 21.43 21.12 6.99
CA ASP A 35 20.93 20.75 8.32
C ASP A 35 20.71 21.94 9.27
N LYS A 36 21.07 23.14 8.86
CA LYS A 36 20.83 24.40 9.58
C LYS A 36 19.70 25.22 8.96
N LEU A 37 19.06 24.69 7.93
CA LEU A 37 17.86 25.30 7.35
C LEU A 37 16.64 24.55 7.87
N ASP A 38 15.72 25.26 8.50
CA ASP A 38 14.40 24.72 8.83
C ASP A 38 13.39 25.20 7.78
N LEU A 39 12.61 24.27 7.27
CA LEU A 39 11.51 24.56 6.37
C LEU A 39 10.18 24.31 7.08
N VAL A 40 9.23 25.22 6.90
CA VAL A 40 7.86 25.03 7.32
C VAL A 40 6.94 25.26 6.13
N TRP A 41 6.22 24.24 5.73
CA TRP A 41 5.13 24.32 4.77
C TRP A 41 3.81 24.53 5.49
N LYS A 42 3.01 25.48 5.01
CA LYS A 42 1.70 25.79 5.57
C LYS A 42 0.66 25.95 4.46
N VAL A 43 -0.50 25.35 4.63
CA VAL A 43 -1.70 25.72 3.86
C VAL A 43 -2.20 27.06 4.39
N VAL A 44 -2.48 28.00 3.49
CA VAL A 44 -2.95 29.36 3.83
C VAL A 44 -4.43 29.50 3.52
N ASP A 45 -4.83 29.17 2.29
CA ASP A 45 -6.22 29.32 1.86
C ASP A 45 -6.55 28.39 0.68
N HIS A 46 -7.60 27.58 0.82
CA HIS A 46 -8.12 26.76 -0.27
C HIS A 46 -9.17 27.45 -1.13
N ASP A 47 -9.63 28.62 -0.75
CA ASP A 47 -10.73 29.32 -1.43
C ASP A 47 -10.25 30.54 -2.21
N ILE A 48 -9.20 30.36 -3.03
CA ILE A 48 -8.61 31.44 -3.86
C ILE A 48 -8.95 31.28 -5.35
N GLY A 49 -9.56 30.18 -5.76
CA GLY A 49 -9.94 29.92 -7.14
C GLY A 49 -10.27 28.44 -7.40
N GLU A 50 -10.71 28.17 -8.62
CA GLU A 50 -11.05 26.82 -9.01
C GLU A 50 -9.76 25.98 -9.19
N ASN A 51 -9.72 24.82 -8.56
CA ASN A 51 -8.61 23.85 -8.64
C ASN A 51 -7.22 24.39 -8.27
N ILE A 52 -7.16 25.45 -7.44
CA ILE A 52 -5.92 25.99 -6.90
C ILE A 52 -6.08 26.33 -5.42
N PHE A 53 -4.96 26.33 -4.70
CA PHE A 53 -4.89 26.79 -3.32
C PHE A 53 -3.61 27.60 -3.07
N LEU A 54 -3.59 28.35 -1.99
CA LEU A 54 -2.46 29.11 -1.53
C LEU A 54 -1.76 28.37 -0.39
N GLY A 55 -0.48 28.05 -0.58
CA GLY A 55 0.43 27.60 0.46
C GLY A 55 1.52 28.63 0.71
N SER A 56 2.29 28.42 1.77
CA SER A 56 3.54 29.15 2.01
C SER A 56 4.65 28.22 2.45
N LEU A 57 5.87 28.55 2.01
CA LEU A 57 7.09 27.91 2.47
C LEU A 57 7.92 28.94 3.24
N THR A 58 8.12 28.71 4.53
CA THR A 58 9.01 29.50 5.36
C THR A 58 10.37 28.83 5.42
N ILE A 59 11.42 29.56 5.06
CA ILE A 59 12.82 29.15 5.17
C ILE A 59 13.44 29.91 6.35
N THR A 60 13.92 29.20 7.37
CA THR A 60 14.63 29.77 8.51
C THR A 60 16.09 29.36 8.45
N ASN A 61 17.00 30.31 8.56
CA ASN A 61 18.43 30.05 8.58
C ASN A 61 18.97 30.04 10.02
N ASN A 62 19.18 28.86 10.56
CA ASN A 62 19.78 28.65 11.89
C ASN A 62 21.31 28.45 11.82
N GLY A 63 21.90 28.64 10.64
CA GLY A 63 23.35 28.55 10.42
C GLY A 63 24.11 29.78 10.91
N THR A 64 25.39 29.82 10.58
CA THR A 64 26.29 30.95 10.87
C THR A 64 26.58 31.81 9.64
N GLU A 65 26.21 31.31 8.45
CA GLU A 65 26.39 31.98 7.17
C GLU A 65 25.04 32.35 6.56
N ALA A 66 24.97 33.42 5.79
CA ALA A 66 23.74 33.83 5.13
C ALA A 66 23.38 32.88 3.98
N LEU A 67 22.10 32.57 3.83
CA LEU A 67 21.58 32.02 2.58
C LEU A 67 21.55 33.15 1.56
N SER A 68 22.43 33.06 0.56
CA SER A 68 22.72 34.14 -0.39
C SER A 68 21.53 34.52 -1.26
N ASP A 69 21.64 35.66 -1.93
CA ASP A 69 20.69 36.14 -2.93
C ASP A 69 20.78 35.38 -4.28
N GLN A 70 21.68 34.43 -4.41
CA GLN A 70 21.89 33.61 -5.60
C GLN A 70 22.72 32.36 -5.28
N GLY A 71 22.83 31.44 -6.25
CA GLY A 71 23.72 30.27 -6.17
C GLY A 71 23.20 29.13 -5.32
N TRP A 72 21.91 29.06 -5.07
CA TRP A 72 21.29 27.90 -4.48
C TRP A 72 20.01 27.50 -5.25
N SER A 73 19.71 26.22 -5.21
CA SER A 73 18.53 25.63 -5.80
C SER A 73 17.91 24.68 -4.79
N LEU A 74 16.66 24.91 -4.41
CA LEU A 74 15.91 24.08 -3.49
C LEU A 74 14.95 23.19 -4.28
N TYR A 75 15.21 21.90 -4.31
CA TYR A 75 14.43 20.90 -5.01
C TYR A 75 13.40 20.28 -4.09
N PHE A 76 12.26 19.85 -4.64
CA PHE A 76 11.22 19.15 -3.88
C PHE A 76 10.27 18.38 -4.82
N ASN A 77 9.55 17.41 -4.26
CA ASN A 77 8.47 16.69 -4.93
C ASN A 77 7.12 17.18 -4.42
N SER A 78 6.10 17.17 -5.27
CA SER A 78 4.74 17.55 -4.87
C SER A 78 3.68 16.90 -5.73
N VAL A 79 2.75 16.17 -5.09
CA VAL A 79 1.51 15.69 -5.70
C VAL A 79 0.52 16.83 -5.99
N ARG A 80 0.81 18.03 -5.47
CA ARG A 80 0.07 19.27 -5.72
C ARG A 80 1.00 20.24 -6.44
N PRO A 81 1.13 20.13 -7.78
CA PRO A 81 2.12 20.91 -8.52
C PRO A 81 1.98 22.42 -8.29
N PRO A 82 3.07 23.16 -8.17
CA PRO A 82 3.00 24.62 -8.20
C PRO A 82 2.28 25.12 -9.45
N ALA A 83 1.35 26.06 -9.30
CA ALA A 83 0.61 26.58 -10.45
C ALA A 83 1.50 27.32 -11.46
N SER A 84 2.71 27.75 -11.04
CA SER A 84 3.67 28.41 -11.92
C SER A 84 4.15 27.56 -13.10
N VAL A 85 4.00 26.22 -13.04
CA VAL A 85 4.37 25.31 -14.15
C VAL A 85 3.27 25.16 -15.20
N LEU A 86 2.06 25.70 -14.95
CA LEU A 86 0.98 25.72 -15.91
C LEU A 86 1.38 26.54 -17.16
N PRO A 87 0.82 26.22 -18.34
CA PRO A 87 1.11 26.93 -19.59
C PRO A 87 0.83 28.44 -19.50
N ASP A 88 1.45 29.23 -20.38
CA ASP A 88 1.18 30.67 -20.50
C ASP A 88 -0.24 31.01 -20.92
N SER A 89 -0.96 30.05 -21.49
CA SER A 89 -2.38 30.18 -21.79
C SER A 89 -3.29 30.04 -20.57
N ASP A 90 -2.78 29.55 -19.44
CA ASP A 90 -3.54 29.43 -18.19
C ASP A 90 -3.34 30.66 -17.29
N PRO A 91 -4.41 31.40 -16.97
CA PRO A 91 -4.34 32.58 -16.12
C PRO A 91 -3.74 32.27 -14.72
N ASN A 92 -4.02 31.11 -14.15
CA ASN A 92 -3.49 30.70 -12.86
C ASN A 92 -1.97 30.55 -12.92
N GLY A 93 -1.43 30.00 -14.00
CA GLY A 93 0.00 29.88 -14.24
C GLY A 93 0.67 31.25 -14.34
N VAL A 94 0.09 32.14 -15.12
CA VAL A 94 0.60 33.52 -15.27
C VAL A 94 0.61 34.24 -13.92
N ASN A 95 -0.49 34.21 -13.17
CA ASN A 95 -0.63 34.85 -11.87
C ASN A 95 0.36 34.26 -10.84
N ALA A 96 0.54 32.94 -10.81
CA ALA A 96 1.49 32.26 -9.91
C ALA A 96 2.94 32.68 -10.21
N ARG A 97 3.32 32.76 -11.49
CA ARG A 97 4.67 33.26 -11.88
C ARG A 97 4.88 34.73 -11.48
N GLN A 98 3.87 35.59 -11.64
CA GLN A 98 3.94 36.99 -11.19
C GLN A 98 4.04 37.08 -9.66
N GLN A 99 3.29 36.26 -8.93
CA GLN A 99 3.37 36.18 -7.47
C GLN A 99 4.80 35.80 -7.02
N LEU A 100 5.38 34.74 -7.61
CA LEU A 100 6.77 34.34 -7.30
C LEU A 100 7.78 35.42 -7.68
N ALA A 101 7.66 36.01 -8.86
CA ALA A 101 8.53 37.08 -9.32
C ALA A 101 8.50 38.31 -8.40
N SER A 102 7.34 38.65 -7.83
CA SER A 102 7.22 39.75 -6.85
C SER A 102 7.97 39.48 -5.54
N GLN A 103 8.25 38.19 -5.25
CA GLN A 103 9.01 37.71 -4.10
C GLN A 103 10.49 37.45 -4.45
N HIS A 104 10.87 37.71 -5.69
CA HIS A 104 12.21 37.46 -6.24
C HIS A 104 12.64 36.00 -6.20
N VAL A 105 11.70 35.08 -6.47
CA VAL A 105 11.95 33.66 -6.65
C VAL A 105 11.25 33.15 -7.90
N SER A 106 11.63 31.96 -8.35
CA SER A 106 10.97 31.22 -9.42
C SER A 106 10.80 29.75 -9.01
N ILE A 107 9.73 29.10 -9.48
CA ILE A 107 9.55 27.67 -9.38
C ILE A 107 9.25 27.13 -10.78
N ARG A 108 9.98 26.09 -11.16
CA ARG A 108 9.83 25.36 -12.42
C ARG A 108 9.98 23.86 -12.19
N ASN A 109 9.67 23.06 -13.20
CA ASN A 109 10.05 21.66 -13.16
C ASN A 109 11.58 21.52 -13.06
N ALA A 110 12.06 20.60 -12.27
CA ALA A 110 13.48 20.39 -12.03
C ALA A 110 14.19 19.86 -13.30
N ASP A 111 13.51 19.00 -14.04
CA ASP A 111 13.90 18.57 -15.38
C ASP A 111 12.83 18.98 -16.39
N VAL A 112 13.06 20.02 -17.15
CA VAL A 112 12.10 20.69 -18.05
C VAL A 112 11.54 19.75 -19.12
N ALA A 113 12.24 18.68 -19.47
CA ALA A 113 11.82 17.79 -20.55
C ALA A 113 11.06 16.55 -20.03
N LYS A 114 11.17 16.18 -18.76
CA LYS A 114 10.87 14.80 -18.32
C LYS A 114 10.28 14.67 -16.92
N SER A 115 10.03 15.75 -16.18
CA SER A 115 9.62 15.63 -14.80
C SER A 115 8.14 15.34 -14.64
N GLY A 116 7.87 14.52 -13.63
CA GLY A 116 6.58 14.33 -13.06
C GLY A 116 6.30 15.37 -11.97
N ASP A 117 6.42 14.95 -10.74
CA ASP A 117 6.15 15.72 -9.52
C ASP A 117 7.38 16.44 -8.95
N TYR A 118 8.45 16.62 -9.73
CA TYR A 118 9.76 17.12 -9.27
C TYR A 118 10.00 18.58 -9.69
N PHE A 119 10.21 19.43 -8.71
CA PHE A 119 10.28 20.88 -8.88
C PHE A 119 11.54 21.49 -8.26
N VAL A 120 11.91 22.70 -8.71
CA VAL A 120 12.99 23.48 -8.13
C VAL A 120 12.56 24.93 -7.90
N LEU A 121 12.84 25.43 -6.70
CA LEU A 121 12.72 26.82 -6.31
C LEU A 121 14.10 27.45 -6.32
N GLU A 122 14.24 28.59 -7.01
CA GLU A 122 15.50 29.31 -7.17
C GLU A 122 15.29 30.80 -6.89
N PRO A 123 16.28 31.49 -6.25
CA PRO A 123 16.25 32.91 -6.11
C PRO A 123 16.42 33.55 -7.48
N THR A 124 15.80 34.73 -7.67
CA THR A 124 15.97 35.58 -8.84
C THR A 124 16.54 36.92 -8.45
N LYS A 125 16.98 37.75 -9.44
CA LYS A 125 17.56 39.06 -9.19
C LYS A 125 16.68 39.89 -8.24
N GLY A 126 17.25 40.32 -7.12
CA GLY A 126 16.58 41.12 -6.09
C GLY A 126 16.13 40.30 -4.87
N PHE A 127 16.41 38.99 -4.83
CA PHE A 127 16.21 38.20 -3.63
C PHE A 127 17.09 38.76 -2.50
N THR A 128 16.49 39.02 -1.35
CA THR A 128 17.23 39.48 -0.17
C THR A 128 17.80 38.26 0.56
N PRO A 129 19.10 38.21 0.85
CA PRO A 129 19.70 37.14 1.63
C PRO A 129 18.98 36.86 2.95
N ILE A 130 18.92 35.61 3.38
CA ILE A 130 18.39 35.25 4.71
C ILE A 130 19.58 35.10 5.65
N TYR A 131 19.75 36.06 6.55
CA TYR A 131 20.87 36.08 7.49
C TYR A 131 20.66 35.07 8.65
N PRO A 132 21.73 34.71 9.39
CA PRO A 132 21.59 33.86 10.57
C PRO A 132 20.52 34.32 11.55
N GLY A 133 19.62 33.42 11.91
CA GLY A 133 18.47 33.68 12.78
C GLY A 133 17.26 34.33 12.10
N GLU A 134 17.33 34.62 10.82
CA GLU A 134 16.22 35.19 10.06
C GLU A 134 15.39 34.11 9.35
N SER A 135 14.11 34.43 9.11
CA SER A 135 13.19 33.63 8.34
C SER A 135 12.59 34.41 7.19
N ARG A 136 12.26 33.70 6.10
CA ARG A 136 11.54 34.26 4.97
C ARG A 136 10.41 33.37 4.54
N GLU A 137 9.21 33.89 4.51
CA GLU A 137 8.03 33.23 3.98
C GLU A 137 7.87 33.53 2.49
N ILE A 138 7.64 32.47 1.70
CA ILE A 138 7.41 32.51 0.26
C ILE A 138 6.01 31.96 -0.01
N MET A 139 5.13 32.78 -0.56
CA MET A 139 3.77 32.40 -0.94
C MET A 139 3.79 31.66 -2.26
N ILE A 140 3.13 30.50 -2.32
CA ILE A 140 3.13 29.60 -3.47
C ILE A 140 1.68 29.20 -3.78
N THR A 141 1.19 29.58 -4.95
CA THR A 141 -0.06 29.05 -5.49
C THR A 141 0.21 27.67 -6.07
N ALA A 142 -0.55 26.67 -5.65
CA ALA A 142 -0.43 25.28 -6.10
C ALA A 142 -1.77 24.79 -6.67
N GLN A 143 -1.70 23.73 -7.49
CA GLN A 143 -2.84 23.13 -8.16
C GLN A 143 -3.57 22.15 -7.24
N TYR A 144 -4.85 21.96 -7.50
CA TYR A 144 -5.72 21.08 -6.73
C TYR A 144 -5.86 21.54 -5.26
N TRP A 145 -5.88 20.57 -4.32
CA TRP A 145 -6.11 20.86 -2.91
C TRP A 145 -5.28 19.97 -2.03
N GLN A 146 -4.70 20.54 -1.01
CA GLN A 146 -4.02 19.78 0.04
C GLN A 146 -4.98 19.54 1.19
N MET A 147 -5.48 18.33 1.37
CA MET A 147 -6.42 17.97 2.43
C MET A 147 -5.76 17.29 3.61
N LEU A 148 -4.64 16.67 3.38
CA LEU A 148 -3.86 15.90 4.33
C LEU A 148 -2.44 16.46 4.41
N LYS A 149 -1.77 16.29 5.53
CA LYS A 149 -0.38 16.73 5.66
C LYS A 149 0.54 15.97 4.70
N ASN A 150 0.22 14.72 4.38
CA ASN A 150 1.02 13.96 3.41
C ASN A 150 0.84 14.39 1.94
N ASP A 151 -0.13 15.25 1.62
CA ASP A 151 -0.23 15.89 0.30
C ASP A 151 0.76 17.07 0.12
N SER A 152 1.47 17.47 1.18
CA SER A 152 2.40 18.60 1.13
C SER A 152 3.61 18.31 0.26
N PRO A 153 4.26 19.35 -0.24
CA PRO A 153 5.58 19.21 -0.83
C PRO A 153 6.55 18.50 0.11
N SER A 154 7.37 17.64 -0.44
CA SER A 154 8.23 16.73 0.32
C SER A 154 9.56 16.49 -0.39
N GLY A 155 10.48 15.71 0.21
CA GLY A 155 11.76 15.39 -0.40
C GLY A 155 12.64 16.62 -0.64
N PHE A 156 12.53 17.64 0.21
CA PHE A 156 13.33 18.85 0.04
C PHE A 156 14.82 18.57 0.15
N HIS A 157 15.56 19.06 -0.83
CA HIS A 157 17.02 19.03 -0.85
C HIS A 157 17.57 20.27 -1.55
N ILE A 158 18.69 20.77 -1.06
CA ILE A 158 19.30 22.00 -1.56
C ILE A 158 20.65 21.71 -2.18
N SER A 159 20.92 22.34 -3.32
CA SER A 159 22.23 22.38 -3.96
C SER A 159 22.75 23.80 -3.95
N PHE A 160 24.02 23.98 -3.61
CA PHE A 160 24.71 25.27 -3.62
C PHE A 160 25.73 25.32 -4.78
N ASN A 161 25.54 26.25 -5.72
CA ASN A 161 26.40 26.41 -6.88
C ASN A 161 26.71 25.12 -7.66
N GLY A 162 25.69 24.23 -7.78
CA GLY A 162 25.85 22.96 -8.47
C GLY A 162 26.61 21.88 -7.68
N THR A 163 26.82 22.06 -6.37
CA THR A 163 27.36 21.00 -5.50
C THR A 163 26.35 19.88 -5.34
N ALA A 164 26.80 18.73 -4.82
CA ALA A 164 25.93 17.61 -4.50
C ALA A 164 24.76 18.05 -3.59
N PRO A 165 23.51 17.70 -3.93
CA PRO A 165 22.36 18.09 -3.13
C PRO A 165 22.39 17.49 -1.73
N GLN A 166 21.86 18.24 -0.77
CA GLN A 166 21.76 17.84 0.64
C GLN A 166 20.31 17.93 1.10
N ALA A 167 19.85 16.92 1.85
CA ALA A 167 18.49 16.91 2.40
C ALA A 167 18.22 18.09 3.34
N VAL A 168 17.00 18.60 3.27
CA VAL A 168 16.48 19.60 4.21
C VAL A 168 15.15 19.11 4.75
N MET A 169 14.99 19.14 6.08
CA MET A 169 13.74 18.74 6.72
C MET A 169 12.66 19.80 6.55
N VAL A 170 11.41 19.35 6.43
CA VAL A 170 10.24 20.24 6.35
C VAL A 170 9.21 19.85 7.40
N ASP A 171 8.72 20.82 8.14
CA ASP A 171 7.53 20.66 8.98
C ASP A 171 6.29 21.09 8.21
N VAL A 172 5.16 20.42 8.46
CA VAL A 172 3.88 20.73 7.80
C VAL A 172 2.86 21.19 8.81
N PHE A 173 2.34 22.37 8.59
CA PHE A 173 1.29 22.95 9.43
C PHE A 173 -0.05 23.03 8.70
N MET A 174 -1.06 22.39 9.28
CA MET A 174 -2.47 22.50 8.92
C MET A 174 -3.30 22.48 10.20
N ASP A 175 -4.21 23.46 10.33
CA ASP A 175 -5.14 23.53 11.45
C ASP A 175 -6.48 22.89 11.05
N PRO A 176 -6.87 21.75 11.67
CA PRO A 176 -8.11 21.07 11.33
C PRO A 176 -9.37 21.88 11.67
N SER A 177 -9.27 22.85 12.56
CA SER A 177 -10.38 23.74 12.92
C SER A 177 -10.57 24.92 11.97
N ASN A 178 -9.59 25.21 11.12
CA ASN A 178 -9.65 26.31 10.16
C ASN A 178 -10.28 25.86 8.83
N PRO A 179 -11.46 26.37 8.46
CA PRO A 179 -12.12 26.00 7.20
C PRO A 179 -11.27 26.28 5.96
N LYS A 180 -10.40 27.30 6.00
CA LYS A 180 -9.47 27.60 4.91
C LYS A 180 -8.39 26.53 4.73
N HIS A 181 -7.96 25.88 5.82
CA HIS A 181 -6.98 24.79 5.77
C HIS A 181 -7.61 23.45 5.40
N THR A 182 -8.90 23.27 5.65
CA THR A 182 -9.62 22.00 5.48
C THR A 182 -10.62 22.03 4.32
N ARG A 183 -10.62 23.11 3.52
CA ARG A 183 -11.51 23.28 2.37
C ARG A 183 -13.00 23.04 2.68
N GLN A 184 -13.47 23.44 3.84
CA GLN A 184 -14.90 23.45 4.13
C GLN A 184 -15.57 24.61 3.40
N SER A 185 -16.20 24.33 2.26
CA SER A 185 -16.82 25.29 1.39
C SER A 185 -18.01 24.70 0.66
N ILE A 186 -18.71 25.50 -0.13
CA ILE A 186 -19.77 25.02 -1.02
C ILE A 186 -19.28 24.03 -2.09
N HIS A 187 -17.97 23.95 -2.31
CA HIS A 187 -17.35 23.05 -3.29
C HIS A 187 -16.88 21.72 -2.69
N ASP A 188 -16.81 21.62 -1.37
CA ASP A 188 -16.49 20.41 -0.64
C ASP A 188 -17.27 20.37 0.67
N ILE A 189 -18.47 19.84 0.59
CA ILE A 189 -19.40 19.76 1.72
C ILE A 189 -19.14 18.57 2.63
N LYS A 190 -18.16 17.71 2.29
CA LYS A 190 -17.79 16.60 3.19
C LYS A 190 -17.18 17.18 4.47
N PRO A 191 -17.77 16.87 5.64
CA PRO A 191 -17.27 17.44 6.90
C PRO A 191 -15.87 16.92 7.23
N VAL A 192 -15.08 17.76 7.88
CA VAL A 192 -13.88 17.34 8.59
C VAL A 192 -14.30 16.48 9.78
N GLU A 193 -13.62 15.38 10.00
CA GLU A 193 -13.92 14.51 11.12
C GLU A 193 -13.65 15.21 12.46
N THR A 194 -14.61 15.15 13.36
CA THR A 194 -14.53 15.67 14.73
C THR A 194 -15.01 14.61 15.72
N ALA A 195 -14.65 14.77 17.00
CA ALA A 195 -15.13 13.87 18.05
C ALA A 195 -16.67 13.85 18.13
N ALA A 196 -17.34 14.97 17.91
CA ALA A 196 -18.80 15.05 17.93
C ALA A 196 -19.43 14.30 16.75
N LEU A 197 -18.84 14.42 15.54
CA LEU A 197 -19.30 13.66 14.36
C LEU A 197 -19.14 12.16 14.60
N ARG A 198 -17.98 11.71 15.07
CA ARG A 198 -17.75 10.32 15.42
C ARG A 198 -18.71 9.82 16.49
N PHE A 199 -19.00 10.66 17.50
CA PHE A 199 -19.96 10.31 18.55
C PHE A 199 -21.36 10.01 17.97
N ALA A 200 -21.79 10.82 17.00
CA ALA A 200 -23.07 10.61 16.31
C ALA A 200 -23.07 9.36 15.39
N GLU A 201 -21.94 9.07 14.74
CA GLU A 201 -21.78 7.93 13.81
C GLU A 201 -21.57 6.59 14.51
N ASN A 202 -20.98 6.57 15.70
CA ASN A 202 -20.70 5.35 16.48
C ASN A 202 -21.95 4.88 17.22
N THR A 203 -22.87 4.27 16.50
CA THR A 203 -24.16 3.79 17.02
C THR A 203 -24.11 2.39 17.61
N SER A 204 -23.02 1.65 17.40
CA SER A 204 -22.85 0.30 17.95
C SER A 204 -22.58 0.34 19.45
N THR A 205 -23.26 -0.50 20.20
CA THR A 205 -23.02 -0.69 21.63
C THR A 205 -22.41 -2.07 21.88
N LYS A 206 -21.71 -2.22 23.03
CA LYS A 206 -21.12 -3.50 23.41
C LYS A 206 -22.22 -4.53 23.62
N GLN A 207 -22.11 -5.68 22.95
CA GLN A 207 -23.03 -6.80 23.03
C GLN A 207 -22.28 -8.12 23.10
N ALA A 208 -22.95 -9.17 23.59
CA ALA A 208 -22.43 -10.52 23.56
C ALA A 208 -22.29 -11.01 22.11
N ILE A 209 -21.19 -11.68 21.81
CA ILE A 209 -20.89 -12.20 20.48
C ILE A 209 -20.99 -13.72 20.51
N SER A 210 -21.78 -14.29 19.59
CA SER A 210 -21.91 -15.74 19.41
C SER A 210 -20.60 -16.35 18.87
N ILE A 211 -20.41 -17.65 19.05
CA ILE A 211 -19.24 -18.38 18.52
C ILE A 211 -19.07 -18.12 17.03
N LYS A 212 -20.17 -18.11 16.26
CA LYS A 212 -20.18 -17.81 14.83
C LYS A 212 -19.39 -16.54 14.49
N ASN A 213 -19.49 -15.53 15.32
CA ASN A 213 -18.96 -14.19 15.11
C ASN A 213 -17.70 -13.87 15.92
N GLN A 214 -17.06 -14.86 16.58
CA GLN A 214 -15.78 -14.63 17.31
C GLN A 214 -14.55 -14.65 16.40
N VAL A 215 -14.75 -14.92 15.13
CA VAL A 215 -13.71 -15.01 14.10
C VAL A 215 -14.02 -14.09 12.92
N VAL A 216 -13.01 -13.74 12.16
CA VAL A 216 -13.11 -12.97 10.91
C VAL A 216 -12.37 -13.75 9.81
N PRO A 217 -13.02 -14.07 8.72
CA PRO A 217 -14.45 -13.96 8.42
C PRO A 217 -15.30 -14.81 9.35
N GLN A 218 -16.55 -14.38 9.60
CA GLN A 218 -17.49 -15.13 10.44
C GLN A 218 -17.79 -16.50 9.84
N LEU A 219 -18.07 -17.49 10.71
CA LEU A 219 -18.50 -18.83 10.30
C LEU A 219 -19.89 -18.80 9.65
N GLN A 220 -20.12 -19.65 8.67
CA GLN A 220 -21.44 -19.69 8.01
C GLN A 220 -22.44 -20.52 8.82
N SER A 221 -22.10 -21.75 9.22
CA SER A 221 -22.96 -22.65 9.98
C SER A 221 -22.28 -23.08 11.28
N VAL A 222 -22.96 -22.94 12.39
CA VAL A 222 -22.48 -23.36 13.72
C VAL A 222 -23.55 -24.11 14.48
N GLU A 223 -23.23 -25.30 14.94
CA GLU A 223 -24.01 -26.12 15.84
C GLU A 223 -23.32 -26.13 17.22
N PRO A 224 -23.71 -25.26 18.17
CA PRO A 224 -23.07 -25.20 19.47
C PRO A 224 -23.42 -26.41 20.32
N THR A 225 -22.53 -26.82 21.21
CA THR A 225 -22.79 -27.79 22.28
C THR A 225 -22.91 -26.99 23.57
N ASP A 226 -24.13 -26.80 24.03
CA ASP A 226 -24.45 -25.91 25.14
C ASP A 226 -23.68 -26.21 26.42
N GLY A 227 -22.93 -25.18 26.88
CA GLY A 227 -22.17 -25.20 28.13
C GLY A 227 -20.97 -26.12 28.15
N ALA A 228 -20.64 -26.79 27.04
CA ALA A 228 -19.46 -27.65 26.94
C ALA A 228 -18.25 -26.91 26.42
N PHE A 229 -17.06 -27.28 26.89
CA PHE A 229 -15.79 -26.76 26.44
C PHE A 229 -14.68 -27.84 26.50
N LEU A 230 -13.71 -27.69 25.60
CA LEU A 230 -12.48 -28.47 25.58
C LEU A 230 -11.37 -27.66 26.24
N ASN A 231 -10.67 -28.25 27.22
CA ASN A 231 -9.41 -27.70 27.73
C ASN A 231 -8.24 -28.40 27.02
N LEU A 232 -7.68 -27.73 25.99
CA LEU A 232 -6.55 -28.24 25.24
C LEU A 232 -5.27 -28.02 26.05
N LEU A 233 -4.61 -29.10 26.43
CA LEU A 233 -3.39 -29.10 27.25
C LEU A 233 -2.14 -29.26 26.36
N GLY A 234 -1.33 -28.23 26.22
CA GLY A 234 -0.18 -28.21 25.30
C GLY A 234 0.83 -29.37 25.52
N TRP A 235 1.00 -29.80 26.77
CA TRP A 235 1.90 -30.92 27.12
C TRP A 235 1.34 -32.31 26.84
N LEU A 236 0.03 -32.44 26.57
CA LEU A 236 -0.64 -33.70 26.17
C LEU A 236 -1.11 -33.70 24.73
N ALA A 237 -1.25 -32.56 24.11
CA ALA A 237 -1.85 -32.47 22.79
C ALA A 237 -0.98 -33.07 21.69
N THR A 238 -1.62 -33.82 20.78
CA THR A 238 -0.98 -34.37 19.57
C THR A 238 -1.77 -34.04 18.32
N ILE A 239 -1.08 -34.01 17.17
CA ILE A 239 -1.67 -33.73 15.87
C ILE A 239 -1.60 -35.02 15.04
N ASN A 240 -2.74 -35.47 14.53
CA ASN A 240 -2.84 -36.62 13.65
C ASN A 240 -3.19 -36.15 12.24
N ALA A 241 -2.36 -36.45 11.25
CA ALA A 241 -2.55 -36.05 9.87
C ALA A 241 -2.02 -37.13 8.90
N PRO A 242 -2.68 -37.38 7.78
CA PRO A 242 -2.11 -38.21 6.71
C PRO A 242 -0.95 -37.48 6.03
N ASP A 243 -0.13 -38.22 5.29
CA ASP A 243 1.11 -37.67 4.68
C ASP A 243 0.85 -36.48 3.74
N ASN A 244 -0.26 -36.48 3.03
CA ASN A 244 -0.64 -35.39 2.14
C ASN A 244 -1.14 -34.11 2.86
N LEU A 245 -1.30 -34.14 4.18
CA LEU A 245 -1.57 -32.99 5.02
C LEU A 245 -0.37 -32.64 5.93
N ARG A 246 0.81 -33.05 5.55
CA ARG A 246 1.99 -32.82 6.38
C ARG A 246 2.35 -31.34 6.51
N ASN A 247 2.17 -30.53 5.46
CA ASN A 247 2.41 -29.10 5.50
C ASN A 247 1.46 -28.42 6.52
N GLU A 248 0.17 -28.71 6.46
CA GLU A 248 -0.86 -28.20 7.36
C GLU A 248 -0.61 -28.64 8.81
N ALA A 249 -0.12 -29.87 9.01
CA ALA A 249 0.24 -30.35 10.35
C ALA A 249 1.46 -29.62 10.93
N LEU A 250 2.49 -29.38 10.12
CA LEU A 250 3.67 -28.61 10.53
C LEU A 250 3.31 -27.15 10.82
N TYR A 251 2.47 -26.56 9.98
CA TYR A 251 1.96 -25.21 10.21
C TYR A 251 1.18 -25.13 11.53
N LEU A 252 0.24 -26.02 11.75
CA LEU A 252 -0.54 -26.09 13.00
C LEU A 252 0.35 -26.31 14.21
N GLN A 253 1.35 -27.21 14.12
CA GLN A 253 2.31 -27.47 15.18
C GLN A 253 3.08 -26.20 15.55
N SER A 254 3.62 -25.49 14.55
CA SER A 254 4.34 -24.23 14.77
C SER A 254 3.43 -23.17 15.40
N ALA A 255 2.26 -22.97 14.82
CA ALA A 255 1.29 -21.99 15.32
C ALA A 255 0.87 -22.23 16.79
N LEU A 256 0.65 -23.50 17.15
CA LEU A 256 0.29 -23.85 18.54
C LEU A 256 1.47 -23.71 19.50
N LYS A 257 2.68 -24.10 19.10
CA LYS A 257 3.91 -23.91 19.89
C LYS A 257 4.20 -22.44 20.17
N ASP A 258 3.85 -21.57 19.24
CA ASP A 258 4.01 -20.12 19.44
C ASP A 258 3.06 -19.59 20.50
N LEU A 259 1.86 -20.12 20.61
CA LEU A 259 0.81 -19.64 21.50
C LEU A 259 0.79 -20.35 22.86
N ILE A 260 0.91 -21.68 22.86
CA ILE A 260 0.70 -22.53 24.04
C ILE A 260 2.00 -23.30 24.35
N GLN A 261 2.38 -23.34 25.61
CA GLN A 261 3.52 -24.13 26.05
C GLN A 261 3.27 -25.63 25.85
N GLY A 262 3.92 -26.23 24.85
CA GLY A 262 3.76 -27.64 24.51
C GLY A 262 4.60 -28.08 23.32
N ASP A 263 4.66 -29.37 23.07
CA ASP A 263 5.47 -29.92 21.97
C ASP A 263 4.63 -30.36 20.77
N PHE A 264 3.34 -30.58 20.93
CA PHE A 264 2.37 -30.90 19.86
C PHE A 264 2.90 -31.90 18.83
N GLN A 265 3.30 -33.11 19.31
CA GLN A 265 3.87 -34.15 18.46
C GLN A 265 2.93 -34.54 17.31
N ILE A 266 3.48 -34.78 16.10
CA ILE A 266 2.73 -35.18 14.92
C ILE A 266 2.77 -36.72 14.80
N ASN A 267 1.58 -37.33 14.60
CA ASN A 267 1.39 -38.78 14.38
C ASN A 267 1.96 -39.65 15.50
N THR A 268 1.87 -39.18 16.75
CA THR A 268 2.25 -39.92 17.94
C THR A 268 0.99 -40.43 18.64
N ALA A 269 0.99 -41.69 19.03
CA ALA A 269 -0.14 -42.29 19.75
C ALA A 269 -0.46 -41.52 21.04
N ASN A 270 -1.73 -41.14 21.21
CA ASN A 270 -2.22 -40.45 22.37
C ASN A 270 -3.35 -41.25 23.05
N GLN A 271 -3.16 -41.57 24.31
CA GLN A 271 -4.18 -42.31 25.10
C GLN A 271 -5.34 -41.38 25.55
N TYR A 272 -5.26 -40.10 25.32
CA TYR A 272 -6.29 -39.12 25.70
C TYR A 272 -6.97 -38.56 24.44
N PRO A 273 -8.09 -39.10 23.97
CA PRO A 273 -8.77 -38.69 22.76
C PRO A 273 -9.11 -37.18 22.76
N ALA A 274 -9.48 -36.64 23.92
CA ALA A 274 -9.76 -35.18 24.10
C ALA A 274 -8.54 -34.29 23.83
N GLN A 275 -7.34 -34.84 23.75
CA GLN A 275 -6.11 -34.08 23.47
C GLN A 275 -5.56 -34.37 22.06
N GLN A 276 -6.36 -34.94 21.18
CA GLN A 276 -6.00 -35.16 19.79
C GLN A 276 -6.57 -34.06 18.89
N ILE A 277 -5.75 -33.58 17.97
CA ILE A 277 -6.19 -32.72 16.87
C ILE A 277 -6.02 -33.52 15.58
N THR A 278 -7.11 -33.84 14.91
CA THR A 278 -7.11 -34.70 13.73
C THR A 278 -7.40 -33.86 12.48
N LEU A 279 -6.45 -33.90 11.53
CA LEU A 279 -6.61 -33.34 10.19
C LEU A 279 -6.99 -34.43 9.21
N LYS A 280 -7.99 -34.24 8.36
CA LYS A 280 -8.39 -35.20 7.35
C LYS A 280 -9.01 -34.56 6.12
N LEU A 281 -8.94 -35.24 4.98
CA LEU A 281 -9.61 -34.85 3.75
C LEU A 281 -10.95 -35.58 3.60
N ASN A 282 -11.92 -34.84 3.06
CA ASN A 282 -13.21 -35.35 2.61
C ASN A 282 -13.57 -34.71 1.27
N PRO A 283 -13.15 -35.27 0.12
CA PRO A 283 -13.41 -34.69 -1.20
C PRO A 283 -14.88 -34.45 -1.53
N ASN A 284 -15.79 -35.05 -0.75
CA ASN A 284 -17.25 -34.87 -0.92
C ASN A 284 -17.85 -33.93 0.15
N LEU A 285 -17.03 -33.11 0.79
CA LEU A 285 -17.53 -32.22 1.84
C LEU A 285 -18.43 -31.13 1.24
N ASP A 286 -19.69 -31.23 1.58
CA ASP A 286 -20.74 -30.27 1.28
C ASP A 286 -21.00 -29.45 2.55
N THR A 287 -20.75 -28.16 2.51
CA THR A 287 -20.82 -27.28 3.68
C THR A 287 -22.15 -26.56 3.80
N ASP A 288 -22.85 -26.33 2.68
CA ASP A 288 -24.10 -25.58 2.63
C ASP A 288 -25.33 -26.44 2.39
N GLY A 289 -25.15 -27.72 2.02
CA GLY A 289 -26.23 -28.70 1.85
C GLY A 289 -26.88 -28.68 0.47
N ASP A 290 -26.22 -28.09 -0.54
CA ASP A 290 -26.73 -28.02 -1.91
C ASP A 290 -26.53 -29.32 -2.71
N GLY A 291 -25.78 -30.28 -2.17
CA GLY A 291 -25.46 -31.57 -2.77
C GLY A 291 -24.14 -31.58 -3.58
N SER A 292 -23.42 -30.50 -3.63
CA SER A 292 -22.10 -30.41 -4.23
C SER A 292 -21.00 -30.19 -3.18
N ALA A 293 -19.78 -30.55 -3.52
CA ALA A 293 -18.64 -30.37 -2.63
C ALA A 293 -18.02 -28.99 -2.84
N ASP A 294 -17.81 -28.27 -1.74
CA ASP A 294 -17.33 -26.89 -1.75
C ASP A 294 -15.80 -26.81 -1.76
N ASN A 295 -15.24 -26.21 -2.79
CA ASN A 295 -13.80 -25.94 -2.86
C ASN A 295 -13.36 -25.09 -1.68
N GLU A 296 -12.19 -25.44 -1.09
CA GLU A 296 -11.64 -24.74 0.08
C GLU A 296 -12.57 -24.82 1.32
N GLY A 297 -13.66 -25.59 1.25
CA GLY A 297 -14.60 -25.79 2.34
C GLY A 297 -14.04 -26.69 3.45
N TYR A 298 -14.47 -26.45 4.67
CA TYR A 298 -14.06 -27.26 5.83
C TYR A 298 -15.18 -27.45 6.85
N LYS A 299 -15.00 -28.49 7.67
CA LYS A 299 -15.76 -28.73 8.90
C LYS A 299 -14.80 -28.73 10.09
N LEU A 300 -15.06 -27.88 11.07
CA LEU A 300 -14.34 -27.85 12.34
C LEU A 300 -15.24 -28.35 13.45
N THR A 301 -14.81 -29.39 14.17
CA THR A 301 -15.51 -29.91 15.35
C THR A 301 -14.58 -29.84 16.56
N ILE A 302 -15.04 -29.22 17.63
CA ILE A 302 -14.37 -29.18 18.95
C ILE A 302 -15.27 -29.93 19.91
N ASP A 303 -14.81 -31.10 20.37
CA ASP A 303 -15.56 -32.03 21.22
C ASP A 303 -14.82 -32.26 22.54
N PRO A 304 -15.48 -32.14 23.72
CA PRO A 304 -14.82 -32.26 25.02
C PRO A 304 -14.23 -33.65 25.27
N PHE A 305 -14.69 -34.67 24.57
CA PHE A 305 -14.29 -36.08 24.79
C PHE A 305 -13.41 -36.64 23.66
N ASN A 306 -13.62 -36.14 22.42
CA ASN A 306 -12.98 -36.67 21.23
C ASN A 306 -11.90 -35.71 20.65
N GLY A 307 -11.74 -34.54 21.25
CA GLY A 307 -10.73 -33.58 20.83
C GLY A 307 -11.20 -32.70 19.66
N ILE A 308 -10.27 -32.32 18.79
CA ILE A 308 -10.51 -31.40 17.67
C ILE A 308 -10.40 -32.18 16.36
N THR A 309 -11.38 -32.00 15.49
CA THR A 309 -11.30 -32.55 14.12
C THR A 309 -11.47 -31.41 13.11
N ILE A 310 -10.51 -31.30 12.17
CA ILE A 310 -10.58 -30.40 11.01
C ILE A 310 -10.64 -31.29 9.77
N GLU A 311 -11.76 -31.20 9.06
CA GLU A 311 -12.03 -31.97 7.84
C GLU A 311 -12.18 -30.95 6.70
N GLY A 312 -11.27 -30.99 5.71
CA GLY A 312 -11.34 -30.15 4.52
C GLY A 312 -11.73 -30.94 3.28
N LYS A 313 -12.41 -30.29 2.33
CA LYS A 313 -12.62 -30.85 1.01
C LYS A 313 -11.27 -31.10 0.30
N ASP A 314 -10.35 -30.19 0.50
CA ASP A 314 -8.99 -30.15 -0.03
C ASP A 314 -8.01 -29.65 1.05
N GLU A 315 -6.73 -29.58 0.74
CA GLU A 315 -5.69 -29.16 1.66
C GLU A 315 -5.91 -27.70 2.12
N ALA A 316 -6.37 -26.81 1.20
CA ALA A 316 -6.70 -25.44 1.52
C ALA A 316 -7.86 -25.33 2.52
N GLY A 317 -8.91 -26.17 2.38
CA GLY A 317 -10.00 -26.24 3.34
C GLY A 317 -9.50 -26.62 4.74
N VAL A 318 -8.61 -27.63 4.85
CA VAL A 318 -7.98 -27.97 6.14
C VAL A 318 -7.22 -26.80 6.71
N PHE A 319 -6.43 -26.10 5.88
CA PHE A 319 -5.67 -24.94 6.28
C PHE A 319 -6.56 -23.80 6.83
N TYR A 320 -7.69 -23.51 6.17
CA TYR A 320 -8.64 -22.49 6.66
C TYR A 320 -9.35 -22.90 7.94
N GLY A 321 -9.61 -24.21 8.13
CA GLY A 321 -10.05 -24.73 9.40
C GLY A 321 -9.03 -24.52 10.53
N ILE A 322 -7.74 -24.64 10.23
CA ILE A 322 -6.65 -24.31 11.15
C ILE A 322 -6.65 -22.80 11.49
N GLN A 323 -6.84 -21.92 10.50
CA GLN A 323 -6.91 -20.47 10.78
C GLN A 323 -8.09 -20.13 11.68
N THR A 324 -9.23 -20.78 11.48
CA THR A 324 -10.39 -20.62 12.36
C THR A 324 -10.08 -21.11 13.78
N LEU A 325 -9.43 -22.25 13.93
CA LEU A 325 -8.99 -22.74 15.26
C LEU A 325 -8.04 -21.74 15.94
N ARG A 326 -7.06 -21.19 15.20
CA ARG A 326 -6.17 -20.14 15.71
C ARG A 326 -6.95 -18.93 16.21
N GLN A 327 -7.95 -18.48 15.45
CA GLN A 327 -8.77 -17.33 15.83
C GLN A 327 -9.67 -17.60 17.04
N LEU A 328 -10.02 -18.85 17.32
CA LEU A 328 -10.82 -19.23 18.50
C LEU A 328 -10.01 -19.32 19.79
N ILE A 329 -8.68 -19.39 19.69
CA ILE A 329 -7.82 -19.33 20.89
C ILE A 329 -8.02 -17.99 21.59
N PRO A 330 -8.23 -17.96 22.91
CA PRO A 330 -8.49 -16.74 23.68
C PRO A 330 -7.40 -15.68 23.56
N SER A 331 -7.77 -14.40 23.59
CA SER A 331 -6.84 -13.26 23.47
C SER A 331 -5.76 -13.26 24.56
N ASP A 332 -6.08 -13.74 25.77
CA ASP A 332 -5.11 -13.83 26.88
C ASP A 332 -3.97 -14.81 26.56
N VAL A 333 -4.26 -15.89 25.80
CA VAL A 333 -3.22 -16.83 25.36
C VAL A 333 -2.27 -16.14 24.38
N TYR A 334 -2.80 -15.35 23.45
CA TYR A 334 -2.00 -14.50 22.55
C TYR A 334 -1.15 -13.50 23.31
N LYS A 335 -1.72 -12.79 24.27
CA LYS A 335 -1.02 -11.82 25.10
C LYS A 335 0.11 -12.47 25.87
N ASN A 336 -0.16 -13.59 26.54
CA ASN A 336 0.83 -14.29 27.36
C ASN A 336 1.90 -14.98 26.52
N SER A 337 1.62 -15.31 25.24
CA SER A 337 2.60 -15.90 24.33
C SER A 337 3.81 -15.00 24.05
N THR A 338 3.62 -13.68 24.15
CA THR A 338 4.69 -12.68 23.96
C THR A 338 5.53 -12.46 25.21
N THR A 339 5.24 -13.17 26.30
CA THR A 339 5.93 -13.07 27.59
C THR A 339 6.77 -14.32 27.89
N ALA A 340 7.55 -14.28 28.95
CA ALA A 340 8.27 -15.48 29.45
C ALA A 340 7.31 -16.55 30.03
N TYR A 341 6.04 -16.25 30.19
CA TYR A 341 5.03 -17.09 30.83
C TYR A 341 3.93 -17.46 29.84
N LYS A 342 4.27 -18.32 28.86
CA LYS A 342 3.25 -18.88 27.96
C LYS A 342 2.21 -19.68 28.73
N GLU A 343 0.96 -19.58 28.31
CA GLU A 343 -0.11 -20.45 28.86
C GLU A 343 0.18 -21.92 28.56
N LYS A 344 -0.25 -22.81 29.47
CA LYS A 344 -0.09 -24.26 29.33
C LYS A 344 -1.28 -24.93 28.64
N ASN A 345 -2.35 -24.18 28.49
CA ASN A 345 -3.62 -24.69 27.95
C ASN A 345 -4.43 -23.57 27.30
N ALA A 346 -5.36 -23.96 26.44
CA ALA A 346 -6.40 -23.08 25.90
C ALA A 346 -7.78 -23.68 26.12
N VAL A 347 -8.71 -22.89 26.64
CA VAL A 347 -10.11 -23.31 26.84
C VAL A 347 -10.91 -22.88 25.61
N LEU A 348 -11.47 -23.86 24.91
CA LEU A 348 -12.21 -23.69 23.67
C LEU A 348 -13.65 -24.12 23.85
N SER A 349 -14.63 -23.33 23.40
CA SER A 349 -16.04 -23.74 23.39
C SER A 349 -16.22 -24.94 22.48
N ALA A 350 -17.08 -25.88 22.88
CA ALA A 350 -17.42 -27.05 22.08
C ALA A 350 -18.52 -26.69 21.05
N PHE A 351 -18.30 -27.06 19.80
CA PHE A 351 -19.25 -26.88 18.71
C PHE A 351 -18.84 -27.68 17.48
N SER A 352 -19.72 -27.72 16.48
CA SER A 352 -19.39 -28.12 15.11
C SER A 352 -19.76 -26.99 14.16
N ALA A 353 -18.88 -26.67 13.23
CA ALA A 353 -19.11 -25.65 12.20
C ALA A 353 -18.74 -26.18 10.82
N LYS A 354 -19.52 -25.76 9.82
CA LYS A 354 -19.20 -25.91 8.40
C LYS A 354 -19.03 -24.53 7.79
N ASP A 355 -18.05 -24.38 6.89
CA ASP A 355 -17.68 -23.08 6.34
C ASP A 355 -16.99 -23.25 4.99
N ALA A 356 -17.24 -22.33 4.05
CA ALA A 356 -16.62 -22.30 2.74
C ALA A 356 -16.60 -20.86 2.18
N PRO A 357 -15.69 -20.52 1.26
CA PRO A 357 -15.62 -19.18 0.72
C PRO A 357 -16.74 -18.90 -0.30
N ARG A 358 -17.22 -17.65 -0.31
CA ARG A 358 -18.14 -17.15 -1.33
C ARG A 358 -17.46 -17.03 -2.70
N PHE A 359 -16.23 -16.50 -2.73
CA PHE A 359 -15.48 -16.24 -3.95
C PHE A 359 -14.22 -17.09 -4.00
N GLU A 360 -13.90 -17.60 -5.19
CA GLU A 360 -12.65 -18.30 -5.48
C GLU A 360 -11.43 -17.38 -5.44
N TYR A 361 -11.61 -16.09 -5.75
CA TYR A 361 -10.58 -15.07 -5.74
C TYR A 361 -10.80 -14.10 -4.57
N ARG A 362 -9.93 -14.14 -3.60
CA ARG A 362 -9.92 -13.26 -2.43
C ARG A 362 -8.55 -12.64 -2.34
N GLY A 363 -8.43 -11.41 -2.87
CA GLY A 363 -7.14 -10.81 -3.17
C GLY A 363 -6.76 -9.63 -2.30
N MET A 364 -5.46 -9.42 -2.20
CA MET A 364 -4.85 -8.17 -1.83
C MET A 364 -3.69 -7.86 -2.79
N MET A 365 -3.58 -6.62 -3.24
CA MET A 365 -2.42 -6.10 -3.96
C MET A 365 -1.59 -5.23 -3.03
N LEU A 366 -0.26 -5.34 -3.14
CA LEU A 366 0.71 -4.44 -2.54
C LEU A 366 1.65 -3.90 -3.61
N ASP A 367 1.70 -2.60 -3.73
CA ASP A 367 2.68 -1.90 -4.56
C ASP A 367 3.99 -1.73 -3.77
N VAL A 368 5.00 -2.51 -4.16
CA VAL A 368 6.36 -2.41 -3.64
C VAL A 368 7.27 -1.59 -4.56
N SER A 369 6.75 -1.17 -5.71
CA SER A 369 7.48 -0.38 -6.69
C SER A 369 7.67 1.06 -6.22
N ARG A 370 6.63 1.72 -5.76
CA ARG A 370 6.70 3.09 -5.24
C ARG A 370 7.54 3.16 -3.97
N ASN A 371 7.30 2.27 -3.01
CA ASN A 371 8.14 2.14 -1.81
C ASN A 371 8.40 0.67 -1.51
N PHE A 372 9.67 0.28 -1.54
CA PHE A 372 10.08 -1.10 -1.34
C PHE A 372 9.77 -1.58 0.09
N GLN A 373 9.21 -2.77 0.19
CA GLN A 373 9.00 -3.49 1.44
C GLN A 373 9.91 -4.71 1.51
N SER A 374 10.55 -4.94 2.66
CA SER A 374 11.48 -6.05 2.80
C SER A 374 10.78 -7.41 2.69
N LYS A 375 11.54 -8.46 2.38
CA LYS A 375 11.04 -9.83 2.33
C LYS A 375 10.38 -10.25 3.65
N GLU A 376 10.95 -9.84 4.77
CA GLU A 376 10.40 -10.13 6.10
C GLU A 376 9.04 -9.47 6.31
N THR A 377 8.87 -8.24 5.80
CA THR A 377 7.58 -7.55 5.78
C THR A 377 6.56 -8.31 4.92
N ILE A 378 6.98 -8.79 3.74
CA ILE A 378 6.15 -9.60 2.86
C ILE A 378 5.74 -10.91 3.53
N PHE A 379 6.64 -11.60 4.21
CA PHE A 379 6.33 -12.83 4.96
C PHE A 379 5.29 -12.57 6.06
N LYS A 380 5.47 -11.50 6.83
CA LYS A 380 4.49 -11.10 7.85
C LYS A 380 3.11 -10.84 7.23
N LEU A 381 3.07 -10.11 6.13
CA LEU A 381 1.81 -9.81 5.45
C LEU A 381 1.16 -11.09 4.90
N ILE A 382 1.91 -11.99 4.26
CA ILE A 382 1.41 -13.29 3.78
C ILE A 382 0.78 -14.10 4.93
N ASP A 383 1.42 -14.15 6.10
CA ASP A 383 0.86 -14.86 7.26
C ASP A 383 -0.45 -14.23 7.77
N LEU A 384 -0.55 -12.89 7.75
CA LEU A 384 -1.75 -12.16 8.09
C LEU A 384 -2.87 -12.36 7.05
N LEU A 385 -2.53 -12.36 5.76
CA LEU A 385 -3.47 -12.68 4.69
C LEU A 385 -4.04 -14.09 4.86
N ALA A 386 -3.17 -15.06 5.11
CA ALA A 386 -3.57 -16.44 5.40
C ALA A 386 -4.48 -16.54 6.63
N TYR A 387 -4.16 -15.80 7.70
CA TYR A 387 -4.96 -15.78 8.94
C TYR A 387 -6.40 -15.31 8.71
N TYR A 388 -6.60 -14.39 7.74
CA TYR A 388 -7.91 -13.90 7.32
C TYR A 388 -8.44 -14.55 6.04
N LYS A 389 -7.89 -15.71 5.64
CA LYS A 389 -8.35 -16.54 4.52
C LYS A 389 -8.32 -15.85 3.15
N ILE A 390 -7.42 -14.92 2.94
CA ILE A 390 -7.07 -14.35 1.63
C ILE A 390 -6.17 -15.34 0.89
N ASN A 391 -6.43 -15.60 -0.40
CA ASN A 391 -5.73 -16.63 -1.18
C ASN A 391 -5.00 -16.12 -2.42
N LYS A 392 -5.07 -14.84 -2.72
CA LYS A 392 -4.34 -14.21 -3.82
C LYS A 392 -3.58 -13.00 -3.30
N PHE A 393 -2.29 -12.96 -3.58
CA PHE A 393 -1.47 -11.82 -3.22
C PHE A 393 -0.76 -11.29 -4.47
N GLU A 394 -1.19 -10.11 -4.92
CA GLU A 394 -0.60 -9.43 -6.06
C GLU A 394 0.51 -8.50 -5.58
N LEU A 395 1.67 -8.60 -6.23
CA LEU A 395 2.82 -7.73 -5.99
C LEU A 395 3.10 -6.91 -7.24
N ASN A 396 2.87 -5.62 -7.18
CA ASN A 396 3.33 -4.68 -8.20
C ASN A 396 4.83 -4.42 -7.99
N VAL A 397 5.65 -5.05 -8.84
CA VAL A 397 7.12 -5.04 -8.71
C VAL A 397 7.81 -4.10 -9.69
N ALA A 398 7.07 -3.51 -10.63
CA ALA A 398 7.63 -2.63 -11.64
C ALA A 398 6.66 -1.51 -12.01
N ASN A 399 7.09 -0.28 -11.78
CA ASN A 399 6.31 0.92 -12.09
C ASN A 399 7.26 2.10 -12.39
N ASP A 400 6.77 3.33 -12.44
CA ASP A 400 7.57 4.51 -12.78
C ASP A 400 8.71 4.77 -11.78
N GLU A 401 8.47 4.51 -10.50
CA GLU A 401 9.35 4.91 -9.41
C GLU A 401 10.30 3.80 -8.95
N GLY A 402 10.18 2.60 -9.51
CA GLY A 402 11.08 1.52 -9.13
C GLY A 402 10.84 0.19 -9.85
N TRP A 403 11.92 -0.57 -9.97
CA TRP A 403 11.92 -1.96 -10.41
C TRP A 403 12.42 -2.85 -9.26
N ARG A 404 11.64 -3.83 -8.83
CA ARG A 404 11.85 -4.52 -7.55
C ARG A 404 12.21 -6.00 -7.64
N LEU A 405 12.40 -6.54 -8.82
CA LEU A 405 12.76 -7.94 -9.00
C LEU A 405 14.02 -8.09 -9.85
N GLU A 406 14.99 -8.85 -9.36
CA GLU A 406 16.17 -9.23 -10.14
C GLU A 406 15.79 -10.11 -11.34
N ILE A 407 16.21 -9.70 -12.54
CA ILE A 407 16.02 -10.45 -13.77
C ILE A 407 17.39 -10.91 -14.29
N PRO A 408 17.69 -12.22 -14.28
CA PRO A 408 18.94 -12.74 -14.77
C PRO A 408 19.24 -12.30 -16.21
N GLY A 409 20.39 -11.69 -16.42
CA GLY A 409 20.84 -11.17 -17.72
C GLY A 409 20.48 -9.71 -18.01
N ILE A 410 19.72 -9.05 -17.12
CA ILE A 410 19.46 -7.60 -17.21
C ILE A 410 19.71 -6.97 -15.82
N PRO A 411 20.95 -6.95 -15.33
CA PRO A 411 21.25 -6.45 -14.00
C PRO A 411 20.94 -4.95 -13.82
N GLU A 412 20.90 -4.18 -14.91
CA GLU A 412 20.63 -2.75 -14.88
C GLU A 412 19.24 -2.41 -14.32
N LEU A 413 18.29 -3.33 -14.42
CA LEU A 413 16.96 -3.18 -13.80
C LEU A 413 17.04 -2.98 -12.29
N THR A 414 17.99 -3.63 -11.62
CA THR A 414 18.19 -3.49 -10.17
C THR A 414 19.40 -2.64 -9.81
N GLU A 415 20.45 -2.61 -10.64
CA GLU A 415 21.60 -1.74 -10.42
C GLU A 415 21.22 -0.25 -10.49
N PHE A 416 20.26 0.10 -11.33
CA PHE A 416 19.77 1.45 -11.55
C PHE A 416 18.29 1.59 -11.13
N GLY A 417 17.38 0.80 -11.72
CA GLY A 417 15.94 0.95 -11.58
C GLY A 417 15.39 0.67 -10.18
N ALA A 418 16.15 -0.02 -9.31
CA ALA A 418 15.77 -0.22 -7.91
C ALA A 418 16.25 0.89 -6.97
N LYS A 419 16.94 1.89 -7.48
CA LYS A 419 17.57 2.97 -6.70
C LYS A 419 16.90 4.30 -6.98
N ARG A 420 16.79 5.10 -5.94
CA ARG A 420 16.20 6.43 -5.97
C ARG A 420 16.98 7.39 -5.07
N GLY A 421 17.12 8.66 -5.46
CA GLY A 421 17.81 9.64 -4.64
C GLY A 421 17.95 10.98 -5.34
N TYR A 422 18.87 11.81 -4.85
CA TYR A 422 19.12 13.15 -5.37
C TYR A 422 20.10 13.17 -6.54
N ASP A 423 19.88 12.31 -7.54
CA ASP A 423 20.64 12.33 -8.78
C ASP A 423 19.91 13.20 -9.81
N LEU A 424 20.29 14.48 -9.89
CA LEU A 424 19.62 15.47 -10.72
C LEU A 424 19.65 15.13 -12.21
N GLU A 425 20.60 14.32 -12.66
CA GLU A 425 20.78 13.94 -14.05
C GLU A 425 20.41 12.48 -14.34
N GLU A 426 19.98 11.76 -13.33
CA GLU A 426 19.64 10.32 -13.39
C GLU A 426 20.75 9.47 -14.05
N LYS A 427 21.99 9.70 -13.65
CA LYS A 427 23.15 8.94 -14.16
C LYS A 427 23.40 7.64 -13.42
N GLN A 428 23.02 7.55 -12.15
CA GLN A 428 23.29 6.40 -11.27
C GLN A 428 22.02 5.80 -10.67
N MET A 429 20.94 6.58 -10.57
CA MET A 429 19.66 6.19 -9.97
C MET A 429 18.54 7.09 -10.48
N LEU A 430 17.31 6.68 -10.24
CA LEU A 430 16.13 7.50 -10.47
C LEU A 430 16.14 8.71 -9.53
N HIS A 431 15.56 9.83 -9.94
CA HIS A 431 15.32 10.94 -9.02
C HIS A 431 14.27 10.60 -7.98
N THR A 432 14.16 11.39 -6.93
CA THR A 432 13.12 11.26 -5.91
C THR A 432 11.72 11.50 -6.49
N PHE A 433 10.73 10.98 -5.82
CA PHE A 433 9.32 11.27 -6.12
C PHE A 433 8.56 11.55 -4.81
N MET A 434 7.30 11.98 -4.90
CA MET A 434 6.53 12.49 -3.76
C MET A 434 6.41 11.54 -2.57
N GLY A 435 6.50 10.24 -2.77
CA GLY A 435 6.47 9.24 -1.71
C GLY A 435 7.82 8.92 -1.08
N ALA A 436 8.93 9.44 -1.62
CA ALA A 436 10.28 9.10 -1.21
C ALA A 436 10.89 10.05 -0.16
N SER A 437 10.10 10.81 0.57
CA SER A 437 10.67 11.89 1.37
C SER A 437 10.82 11.58 2.86
N ASN A 438 11.77 12.28 3.43
CA ASN A 438 11.93 12.53 4.85
C ASN A 438 11.00 13.66 5.27
N GLY A 439 10.13 13.51 6.16
CA GLY A 439 9.46 14.67 6.77
C GLY A 439 7.98 14.79 6.54
N PHE A 440 7.28 13.69 6.52
CA PHE A 440 5.89 13.75 6.88
C PHE A 440 5.75 13.71 8.40
N ALA A 441 5.04 14.67 8.92
CA ALA A 441 4.34 14.47 10.16
C ALA A 441 3.32 13.33 9.93
N VAL A 442 3.72 12.10 10.16
CA VAL A 442 2.76 11.02 10.32
C VAL A 442 1.97 11.39 11.57
N GLY A 443 0.64 11.47 11.44
CA GLY A 443 -0.21 11.91 12.54
C GLY A 443 0.06 11.17 13.84
N ASP A 444 -0.10 11.85 14.95
CA ASP A 444 -0.01 11.26 16.28
C ASP A 444 -0.89 10.00 16.36
N GLY A 445 -0.34 8.89 16.82
CA GLY A 445 -1.07 7.63 16.97
C GLY A 445 -0.64 6.50 16.04
N ILE A 446 0.23 6.77 15.06
CA ILE A 446 1.01 5.72 14.42
C ILE A 446 2.23 5.48 15.30
N GLN A 447 2.40 4.24 15.78
CA GLN A 447 3.67 3.84 16.40
C GLN A 447 4.77 3.91 15.34
N GLY A 448 5.75 4.72 15.59
CA GLY A 448 6.72 5.16 14.62
C GLY A 448 6.45 6.61 14.33
N LYS A 449 6.59 7.44 15.35
CA LYS A 449 6.77 8.88 15.13
C LYS A 449 7.90 9.08 14.13
N PRO A 450 7.89 10.17 13.32
CA PRO A 450 8.97 10.48 12.39
C PRO A 450 10.37 10.42 13.01
N GLU A 451 10.49 10.71 14.29
CA GLU A 451 11.74 10.54 15.05
C GLU A 451 12.18 9.07 15.23
N ASN A 452 11.28 8.11 15.07
CA ASN A 452 11.55 6.67 15.14
C ASN A 452 11.59 6.03 13.75
N VAL A 453 10.96 6.65 12.77
CA VAL A 453 11.21 6.43 11.34
C VAL A 453 12.44 7.25 10.99
N THR A 454 13.57 6.92 11.59
CA THR A 454 14.84 7.43 11.09
C THR A 454 15.02 6.89 9.69
N VAL A 455 14.68 7.71 8.75
CA VAL A 455 14.89 7.58 7.32
C VAL A 455 16.33 7.20 6.99
N ALA A 456 17.25 7.54 7.88
CA ALA A 456 18.63 7.18 7.76
C ALA A 456 18.83 5.67 7.89
N ASN A 457 18.99 5.00 6.77
CA ASN A 457 19.62 3.68 6.64
C ASN A 457 18.86 2.45 7.11
N LYS A 458 17.62 2.50 7.62
CA LYS A 458 16.90 1.28 8.03
C LYS A 458 16.37 0.44 6.86
N GLY A 459 16.30 0.99 5.68
CA GLY A 459 15.82 0.28 4.50
C GLY A 459 16.88 -0.01 3.44
N VAL A 460 18.14 0.44 3.63
CA VAL A 460 19.21 0.13 2.66
C VAL A 460 19.74 -1.27 2.97
N PRO A 461 19.46 -2.28 2.13
CA PRO A 461 20.02 -3.61 2.32
C PRO A 461 21.54 -3.54 2.46
N PRO A 462 22.18 -4.40 3.28
CA PRO A 462 23.63 -4.40 3.50
C PRO A 462 24.47 -4.38 2.23
N LYS A 463 23.97 -4.95 1.14
CA LYS A 463 24.63 -4.97 -0.18
C LYS A 463 24.74 -3.58 -0.87
N TYR A 464 24.00 -2.56 -0.37
CA TYR A 464 24.10 -1.19 -0.87
C TYR A 464 24.85 -0.24 0.06
N GLN A 465 25.30 -0.73 1.23
CA GLN A 465 26.06 0.01 2.23
C GLN A 465 27.51 0.23 1.79
N GLY A 466 27.77 0.61 0.62
CA GLY A 466 29.10 0.89 0.11
C GLY A 466 29.09 1.95 -0.99
N PHE A 467 27.91 2.43 -1.32
CA PHE A 467 27.77 3.51 -2.29
C PHE A 467 27.85 4.84 -1.54
N GLU A 468 29.01 5.46 -1.53
CA GLU A 468 29.25 6.74 -0.85
C GLU A 468 28.29 7.85 -1.30
N VAL A 469 27.91 7.88 -2.57
CA VAL A 469 26.93 8.83 -3.12
C VAL A 469 25.53 8.55 -2.58
N ALA A 470 25.18 7.29 -2.42
CA ALA A 470 23.89 6.89 -1.87
C ALA A 470 23.76 7.25 -0.37
N GLN A 471 24.82 7.16 0.40
CA GLN A 471 24.77 7.46 1.84
C GLN A 471 24.56 8.94 2.16
N GLN A 472 25.06 9.84 1.35
CA GLN A 472 24.93 11.28 1.56
C GLN A 472 23.65 11.86 0.96
N ASN A 473 23.15 11.27 -0.13
CA ASN A 473 22.04 11.82 -0.92
C ASN A 473 20.80 10.92 -0.93
N PHE A 474 20.86 9.77 -0.28
CA PHE A 474 19.76 8.81 -0.26
C PHE A 474 18.97 8.96 1.04
N LEU A 475 17.70 9.23 0.91
CA LEU A 475 16.80 9.36 2.05
C LEU A 475 16.22 8.03 2.55
N GLY A 476 16.76 6.93 2.07
CA GLY A 476 16.61 5.61 2.63
C GLY A 476 15.26 4.92 2.44
N GLU A 477 14.28 5.60 1.86
CA GLU A 477 12.93 5.07 1.75
C GLU A 477 12.62 4.56 0.34
N GLY A 478 11.94 3.41 0.30
CA GLY A 478 11.46 2.82 -0.91
C GLY A 478 12.52 2.24 -1.85
N TRP A 479 13.70 1.94 -1.36
CA TRP A 479 14.87 1.48 -2.08
C TRP A 479 15.12 0.00 -1.86
N GLY A 480 15.30 -0.77 -2.91
CA GLY A 480 15.60 -2.18 -2.78
C GLY A 480 14.99 -3.03 -3.88
N TYR A 481 15.26 -4.32 -3.82
CA TYR A 481 14.68 -5.32 -4.71
C TYR A 481 14.78 -6.70 -4.09
N TYR A 482 13.97 -7.61 -4.60
CA TYR A 482 14.06 -9.03 -4.31
C TYR A 482 15.04 -9.68 -5.28
N THR A 483 16.03 -10.41 -4.73
CA THR A 483 16.85 -11.31 -5.54
C THR A 483 16.01 -12.47 -6.05
N VAL A 484 16.51 -13.18 -7.05
CA VAL A 484 15.90 -14.45 -7.51
C VAL A 484 15.63 -15.39 -6.34
N GLN A 485 16.57 -15.47 -5.38
CA GLN A 485 16.40 -16.33 -4.21
C GLN A 485 15.34 -15.79 -3.25
N ASP A 486 15.31 -14.49 -2.98
CA ASP A 486 14.27 -13.89 -2.13
C ASP A 486 12.88 -14.15 -2.70
N PHE A 487 12.72 -14.00 -4.02
CA PHE A 487 11.43 -14.22 -4.66
C PHE A 487 11.00 -15.69 -4.61
N LYS A 488 11.91 -16.64 -4.80
CA LYS A 488 11.62 -18.08 -4.63
C LYS A 488 11.20 -18.41 -3.20
N GLU A 489 11.81 -17.78 -2.21
CA GLU A 489 11.43 -17.92 -0.81
C GLU A 489 10.02 -17.34 -0.55
N ILE A 490 9.68 -16.18 -1.17
CA ILE A 490 8.33 -15.61 -1.12
C ILE A 490 7.31 -16.59 -1.74
N LEU A 491 7.61 -17.14 -2.92
CA LEU A 491 6.74 -18.11 -3.59
C LEU A 491 6.48 -19.34 -2.71
N LYS A 492 7.54 -19.92 -2.15
CA LYS A 492 7.42 -21.09 -1.27
C LYS A 492 6.62 -20.77 0.00
N TYR A 493 6.93 -19.64 0.64
CA TYR A 493 6.26 -19.21 1.87
C TYR A 493 4.77 -18.99 1.67
N ALA A 494 4.37 -18.40 0.52
CA ALA A 494 2.98 -18.20 0.16
C ALA A 494 2.27 -19.52 -0.18
N ALA A 495 2.93 -20.40 -0.95
CA ALA A 495 2.39 -21.70 -1.34
C ALA A 495 2.08 -22.58 -0.11
N ASP A 496 2.94 -22.57 0.89
CA ASP A 496 2.73 -23.30 2.16
C ASP A 496 1.52 -22.78 2.95
N ARG A 497 0.93 -21.64 2.52
CA ARG A 497 -0.25 -21.01 3.11
C ARG A 497 -1.42 -20.94 2.14
N HIS A 498 -1.36 -21.69 1.04
CA HIS A 498 -2.37 -21.70 -0.01
C HIS A 498 -2.68 -20.30 -0.58
N ILE A 499 -1.63 -19.46 -0.71
CA ILE A 499 -1.70 -18.14 -1.33
C ILE A 499 -0.92 -18.16 -2.65
N ASP A 500 -1.61 -17.81 -3.73
CA ASP A 500 -0.96 -17.60 -5.03
C ASP A 500 -0.35 -16.19 -5.07
N ILE A 501 0.91 -16.11 -5.46
CA ILE A 501 1.56 -14.84 -5.79
C ILE A 501 1.26 -14.49 -7.24
N ILE A 502 0.78 -13.27 -7.47
CA ILE A 502 0.55 -12.71 -8.81
C ILE A 502 1.50 -11.52 -8.96
N LEU A 503 2.46 -11.61 -9.89
CA LEU A 503 3.30 -10.45 -10.19
C LEU A 503 2.60 -9.51 -11.15
N GLU A 504 2.75 -8.21 -10.89
CA GLU A 504 2.34 -7.15 -11.80
C GLU A 504 3.59 -6.47 -12.38
N TYR A 505 3.62 -6.44 -13.72
CA TYR A 505 4.53 -5.62 -14.52
C TYR A 505 3.67 -4.68 -15.36
N ASP A 506 3.69 -3.43 -15.00
CA ASP A 506 2.80 -2.45 -15.60
C ASP A 506 3.37 -1.87 -16.89
N PHE A 507 2.67 -2.17 -18.00
CA PHE A 507 3.02 -1.75 -19.35
C PHE A 507 1.75 -1.46 -20.19
N PRO A 508 1.80 -0.55 -21.17
CA PRO A 508 2.95 0.19 -21.73
C PRO A 508 3.31 1.48 -21.00
N ALA A 509 2.41 2.03 -20.18
CA ALA A 509 2.66 3.15 -19.29
C ALA A 509 3.30 2.65 -17.98
N HIS A 510 3.49 3.53 -17.01
CA HIS A 510 4.10 3.20 -15.72
C HIS A 510 5.45 2.46 -15.82
N ALA A 511 6.17 2.64 -16.93
CA ALA A 511 7.37 1.88 -17.28
C ALA A 511 8.69 2.66 -17.09
N ARG A 512 8.64 3.82 -16.42
CA ARG A 512 9.79 4.74 -16.35
C ARG A 512 11.03 4.09 -15.75
N ALA A 513 10.92 3.33 -14.67
CA ALA A 513 12.07 2.67 -14.06
C ALA A 513 12.75 1.70 -15.04
N ALA A 514 11.97 0.92 -15.79
CA ALA A 514 12.49 0.04 -16.83
C ALA A 514 13.14 0.84 -17.97
N ILE A 515 12.48 1.89 -18.46
CA ILE A 515 13.01 2.76 -19.52
C ILE A 515 14.34 3.36 -19.13
N LYS A 516 14.43 3.96 -17.94
CA LYS A 516 15.67 4.60 -17.46
C LYS A 516 16.78 3.57 -17.23
N ALA A 517 16.46 2.40 -16.72
CA ALA A 517 17.42 1.31 -16.57
C ALA A 517 17.96 0.84 -17.94
N MET A 518 17.11 0.77 -18.96
CA MET A 518 17.55 0.38 -20.31
C MET A 518 18.33 1.50 -21.02
N GLU A 519 18.04 2.77 -20.78
CA GLU A 519 18.87 3.88 -21.24
C GLU A 519 20.23 3.94 -20.50
N TYR A 520 20.26 3.60 -19.21
CA TYR A 520 21.52 3.41 -18.47
C TYR A 520 22.34 2.26 -19.10
N ARG A 521 21.69 1.11 -19.44
CA ARG A 521 22.33 0.01 -20.16
C ARG A 521 22.82 0.45 -21.54
N TYR A 522 22.01 1.18 -22.31
CA TYR A 522 22.42 1.72 -23.61
C TYR A 522 23.71 2.54 -23.48
N ASN A 523 23.76 3.45 -22.54
CA ASN A 523 24.93 4.30 -22.29
C ASN A 523 26.18 3.51 -21.85
N LYS A 524 25.98 2.39 -21.13
CA LYS A 524 27.08 1.49 -20.69
C LYS A 524 27.72 0.74 -21.86
N TYR A 525 26.96 0.38 -22.89
CA TYR A 525 27.45 -0.49 -23.98
C TYR A 525 27.57 0.19 -25.34
N LYS A 526 27.00 1.36 -25.60
CA LYS A 526 26.90 1.99 -26.92
C LYS A 526 28.22 2.13 -27.68
N ASP A 527 29.32 2.34 -26.96
CA ASP A 527 30.65 2.58 -27.53
C ASP A 527 31.46 1.27 -27.66
N THR A 528 31.06 0.20 -26.98
CA THR A 528 31.81 -1.08 -26.96
C THR A 528 31.05 -2.21 -27.64
N ASP A 529 29.75 -2.30 -27.48
CA ASP A 529 28.87 -3.28 -28.10
C ASP A 529 27.51 -2.64 -28.46
N PRO A 530 27.40 -1.99 -29.63
CA PRO A 530 26.15 -1.34 -30.05
C PRO A 530 24.95 -2.30 -30.19
N VAL A 531 25.19 -3.58 -30.46
CA VAL A 531 24.11 -4.58 -30.57
C VAL A 531 23.53 -4.84 -29.19
N GLU A 532 24.38 -5.09 -28.21
CA GLU A 532 23.97 -5.32 -26.83
C GLU A 532 23.34 -4.05 -26.21
N ALA A 533 23.86 -2.86 -26.56
CA ALA A 533 23.27 -1.58 -26.13
C ALA A 533 21.81 -1.43 -26.54
N ASN A 534 21.46 -1.82 -27.77
CA ASN A 534 20.10 -1.68 -28.32
C ASN A 534 19.20 -2.88 -28.05
N ARG A 535 19.72 -4.01 -27.52
CA ARG A 535 18.99 -5.27 -27.39
C ARG A 535 17.64 -5.14 -26.66
N TYR A 536 17.59 -4.32 -25.61
CA TYR A 536 16.44 -4.12 -24.73
C TYR A 536 15.99 -2.66 -24.65
N ARG A 537 16.32 -1.86 -25.64
CA ARG A 537 15.93 -0.44 -25.66
C ARG A 537 14.43 -0.29 -25.78
N LEU A 538 13.81 0.60 -25.00
CA LEU A 538 12.37 0.70 -24.84
C LEU A 538 11.77 1.98 -25.44
N ILE A 539 12.59 2.96 -25.77
CA ILE A 539 12.15 4.26 -26.26
C ILE A 539 12.79 4.64 -27.59
N ASP A 540 12.09 5.47 -28.36
CA ASP A 540 12.64 6.22 -29.47
C ASP A 540 13.12 7.59 -28.97
N PRO A 541 14.43 7.85 -28.95
CA PRO A 541 14.95 9.13 -28.46
C PRO A 541 14.55 10.33 -29.30
N LEU A 542 14.04 10.10 -30.52
CA LEU A 542 13.55 11.13 -31.41
C LEU A 542 12.03 11.32 -31.33
N ASN A 543 11.37 10.67 -30.38
CA ASN A 543 9.95 10.87 -30.18
C ASN A 543 9.66 12.26 -29.61
N GLU A 544 8.97 13.09 -30.37
CA GLU A 544 8.55 14.44 -29.97
C GLU A 544 7.12 14.49 -29.44
N SER A 545 6.51 13.35 -29.15
CA SER A 545 5.19 13.28 -28.53
C SER A 545 5.21 13.99 -27.18
N ARG A 546 4.16 14.74 -26.91
CA ARG A 546 3.98 15.46 -25.64
C ARG A 546 2.75 14.93 -24.94
N TYR A 547 3.00 14.32 -23.81
CA TYR A 547 1.96 13.78 -22.91
C TYR A 547 2.35 14.00 -21.48
N TYR A 548 1.43 13.82 -20.57
CA TYR A 548 1.69 13.61 -19.15
C TYR A 548 0.70 12.59 -18.59
N THR A 549 1.16 11.80 -17.65
CA THR A 549 0.33 10.83 -16.93
C THR A 549 -0.36 11.49 -15.73
N PRO A 550 -1.27 10.80 -15.04
CA PRO A 550 -1.83 11.28 -13.77
C PRO A 550 -0.78 11.65 -12.71
N GLN A 551 0.41 11.02 -12.76
CA GLN A 551 1.56 11.34 -11.91
C GLN A 551 2.49 12.39 -12.52
N PHE A 552 2.05 13.04 -13.60
CA PHE A 552 2.78 14.10 -14.34
C PHE A 552 4.05 13.67 -15.05
N TYR A 553 4.34 12.37 -15.18
CA TYR A 553 5.46 11.90 -16.00
C TYR A 553 5.20 12.11 -17.50
N THR A 554 6.28 12.35 -18.23
CA THR A 554 6.26 12.59 -19.68
C THR A 554 7.18 11.63 -20.44
N ASP A 555 7.80 10.66 -19.75
CA ASP A 555 8.84 9.77 -20.26
C ASP A 555 8.69 8.31 -19.80
N ASN A 556 7.47 7.89 -19.49
CA ASN A 556 7.19 6.59 -18.88
C ASN A 556 6.48 5.57 -19.78
N MET A 557 6.41 5.81 -21.10
CA MET A 557 5.76 4.90 -22.03
C MET A 557 6.77 4.20 -22.93
N VAL A 558 6.68 2.85 -23.01
CA VAL A 558 7.51 2.08 -23.95
C VAL A 558 7.01 2.21 -25.38
N ASN A 559 7.92 2.15 -26.35
CA ASN A 559 7.58 2.33 -27.76
C ASN A 559 7.17 1.00 -28.42
N PRO A 560 5.93 0.90 -28.98
CA PRO A 560 5.42 -0.33 -29.58
C PRO A 560 6.02 -0.68 -30.95
N ALA A 561 6.72 0.26 -31.59
CA ALA A 561 7.37 0.01 -32.89
C ALA A 561 8.73 -0.65 -32.77
N LEU A 562 9.28 -0.75 -31.55
CA LEU A 562 10.58 -1.36 -31.28
C LEU A 562 10.42 -2.86 -30.99
N GLU A 563 11.09 -3.71 -31.80
CA GLU A 563 11.17 -5.15 -31.49
C GLU A 563 11.96 -5.42 -30.19
N SER A 564 12.88 -4.53 -29.82
CA SER A 564 13.60 -4.59 -28.56
C SER A 564 12.67 -4.46 -27.33
N THR A 565 11.55 -3.75 -27.44
CA THR A 565 10.52 -3.71 -26.40
C THR A 565 9.97 -5.11 -26.13
N PHE A 566 9.59 -5.84 -27.17
CA PHE A 566 9.05 -7.20 -27.01
C PHE A 566 10.11 -8.21 -26.64
N THR A 567 11.35 -8.03 -27.10
CA THR A 567 12.51 -8.84 -26.67
C THR A 567 12.77 -8.66 -25.17
N PHE A 568 12.64 -7.46 -24.66
CA PHE A 568 12.74 -7.15 -23.23
C PHE A 568 11.61 -7.84 -22.46
N LEU A 569 10.37 -7.66 -22.87
CA LEU A 569 9.20 -8.25 -22.20
C LEU A 569 9.27 -9.78 -22.17
N GLU A 570 9.63 -10.42 -23.30
CA GLU A 570 9.86 -11.87 -23.36
C GLU A 570 10.95 -12.33 -22.39
N LYS A 571 12.07 -11.60 -22.33
CA LYS A 571 13.15 -11.92 -21.42
C LYS A 571 12.70 -11.84 -19.95
N VAL A 572 11.99 -10.77 -19.58
CA VAL A 572 11.46 -10.59 -18.22
C VAL A 572 10.55 -11.74 -17.84
N ILE A 573 9.55 -12.06 -18.69
CA ILE A 573 8.56 -13.08 -18.38
C ILE A 573 9.15 -14.47 -18.39
N SER A 574 10.05 -14.78 -19.30
CA SER A 574 10.70 -16.09 -19.34
C SER A 574 11.56 -16.35 -18.10
N GLU A 575 12.27 -15.34 -17.59
CA GLU A 575 13.02 -15.50 -16.33
C GLU A 575 12.09 -15.59 -15.13
N THR A 576 11.02 -14.81 -15.09
CA THR A 576 9.97 -14.91 -14.09
C THR A 576 9.39 -16.32 -14.05
N LYS A 577 9.03 -16.88 -15.20
CA LYS A 577 8.49 -18.25 -15.28
C LYS A 577 9.47 -19.29 -14.70
N LYS A 578 10.77 -19.15 -14.98
CA LYS A 578 11.78 -20.05 -14.41
C LYS A 578 11.84 -19.99 -12.89
N MET A 579 11.59 -18.82 -12.30
CA MET A 579 11.52 -18.69 -10.84
C MET A 579 10.34 -19.49 -10.29
N TYR A 580 9.14 -19.34 -10.86
CA TYR A 580 7.96 -20.14 -10.47
C TYR A 580 8.20 -21.65 -10.66
N ASP A 581 8.72 -22.06 -11.83
CA ASP A 581 8.98 -23.49 -12.13
C ASP A 581 10.00 -24.13 -11.18
N SER A 582 10.83 -23.32 -10.53
CA SER A 582 11.81 -23.80 -9.57
C SER A 582 11.24 -24.03 -8.16
N VAL A 583 9.98 -23.67 -7.93
CA VAL A 583 9.25 -23.86 -6.67
C VAL A 583 8.00 -24.71 -6.97
N PRO A 584 8.11 -26.06 -6.90
CA PRO A 584 7.01 -26.94 -7.33
C PRO A 584 5.69 -26.75 -6.57
N GLU A 585 5.75 -26.25 -5.36
CA GLU A 585 4.59 -25.98 -4.51
C GLU A 585 3.83 -24.72 -4.96
N ALA A 586 4.54 -23.76 -5.61
CA ALA A 586 3.91 -22.54 -6.11
C ALA A 586 3.16 -22.82 -7.41
N GLN A 587 1.89 -22.45 -7.43
CA GLN A 587 1.11 -22.59 -8.66
C GLN A 587 1.39 -21.42 -9.60
N VAL A 588 1.56 -21.75 -10.89
CA VAL A 588 1.65 -20.77 -11.96
C VAL A 588 0.23 -20.44 -12.39
N THR A 589 -0.32 -19.35 -11.90
CA THR A 589 -1.71 -18.99 -12.18
C THR A 589 -1.82 -17.81 -13.12
N ARG A 590 -1.59 -16.60 -12.63
CA ARG A 590 -1.80 -15.37 -13.35
C ARG A 590 -0.58 -14.48 -13.29
N LEU A 591 -0.45 -13.63 -14.32
CA LEU A 591 0.47 -12.50 -14.32
C LEU A 591 -0.32 -11.27 -14.74
N HIS A 592 -0.18 -10.19 -13.99
CA HIS A 592 -0.85 -8.94 -14.26
C HIS A 592 0.03 -8.07 -15.19
N GLY A 593 -0.53 -7.69 -16.34
CA GLY A 593 0.16 -6.95 -17.40
C GLY A 593 -0.02 -5.44 -17.35
N GLY A 594 -0.67 -4.91 -16.32
CA GLY A 594 -0.97 -3.49 -16.18
C GLY A 594 -2.02 -3.00 -17.17
N GLY A 595 -1.70 -1.92 -17.87
CA GLY A 595 -2.49 -1.36 -18.96
C GLY A 595 -3.42 -0.23 -18.59
N ASP A 596 -3.24 0.36 -17.40
CA ASP A 596 -3.98 1.51 -16.91
C ASP A 596 -3.29 2.85 -17.20
N GLU A 597 -4.01 3.91 -16.88
CA GLU A 597 -3.55 5.29 -16.79
C GLU A 597 -2.71 5.80 -17.97
N LEU A 598 -3.04 5.38 -19.21
CA LEU A 598 -2.43 6.00 -20.37
C LEU A 598 -2.73 7.50 -20.42
N PRO A 599 -1.81 8.31 -20.97
CA PRO A 599 -1.95 9.76 -20.95
C PRO A 599 -3.25 10.26 -21.61
N HIS A 600 -3.89 11.24 -21.02
CA HIS A 600 -5.19 11.78 -21.44
C HIS A 600 -5.10 12.93 -22.45
N LEU A 601 -3.94 13.23 -22.98
CA LEU A 601 -3.81 14.33 -23.95
C LEU A 601 -4.14 13.84 -25.35
N GLY A 602 -5.25 14.27 -25.90
CA GLY A 602 -5.70 14.27 -27.26
C GLY A 602 -5.40 13.08 -28.17
N PRO A 603 -6.11 12.82 -29.23
CA PRO A 603 -5.78 11.75 -30.13
C PRO A 603 -4.40 11.98 -30.76
N ASN A 604 -3.54 10.92 -30.73
CA ASN A 604 -2.23 10.86 -31.39
C ASN A 604 -1.09 11.66 -30.71
N GLU A 605 -1.04 11.72 -29.40
CA GLU A 605 0.06 12.38 -28.69
C GLU A 605 1.01 11.44 -27.93
N TRP A 606 0.73 10.13 -27.87
CA TRP A 606 1.58 9.18 -27.11
C TRP A 606 2.77 8.70 -27.92
N TRP A 607 2.50 8.14 -29.12
CA TRP A 607 3.50 7.54 -30.01
C TRP A 607 3.51 8.11 -31.40
N ALA A 608 2.45 8.83 -31.80
CA ALA A 608 2.25 9.24 -33.18
C ALA A 608 3.37 10.14 -33.73
N LYS A 609 4.08 10.86 -32.88
CA LYS A 609 5.23 11.68 -33.29
C LYS A 609 6.58 10.96 -33.20
N SER A 610 6.60 9.67 -32.86
CA SER A 610 7.80 8.87 -32.92
C SER A 610 8.17 8.58 -34.37
N PRO A 611 9.36 8.96 -34.85
CA PRO A 611 9.84 8.58 -36.18
C PRO A 611 9.85 7.07 -36.39
N LEU A 612 10.16 6.28 -35.39
CA LEU A 612 10.16 4.82 -35.50
C LEU A 612 8.76 4.26 -35.72
N VAL A 613 7.73 4.81 -35.05
CA VAL A 613 6.33 4.44 -35.30
C VAL A 613 5.90 4.77 -36.72
N GLN A 614 6.30 5.92 -37.22
CA GLN A 614 5.93 6.39 -38.58
C GLN A 614 6.66 5.61 -39.69
N GLN A 615 7.85 5.11 -39.45
CA GLN A 615 8.68 4.38 -40.42
C GLN A 615 8.44 2.87 -40.42
N ASN A 616 7.93 2.31 -39.33
CA ASN A 616 7.66 0.89 -39.22
C ASN A 616 6.35 0.53 -39.96
N PRO A 617 6.41 -0.36 -40.98
CA PRO A 617 5.24 -0.70 -41.80
C PRO A 617 4.05 -1.24 -40.99
N VAL A 618 4.28 -1.80 -39.84
CA VAL A 618 3.23 -2.38 -38.99
C VAL A 618 2.51 -1.32 -38.16
N THR A 619 3.20 -0.25 -37.78
CA THR A 619 2.68 0.79 -36.89
C THR A 619 2.37 2.10 -37.58
N ALA A 620 2.91 2.33 -38.76
CA ALA A 620 2.71 3.57 -39.53
C ALA A 620 1.23 3.83 -39.79
N GLY A 621 0.79 5.06 -39.51
CA GLY A 621 -0.57 5.52 -39.77
C GLY A 621 -1.62 5.04 -38.75
N LYS A 622 -1.24 4.26 -37.76
CA LYS A 622 -2.16 3.86 -36.68
C LYS A 622 -2.36 4.98 -35.65
N SER A 623 -3.58 5.08 -35.16
CA SER A 623 -3.91 5.89 -33.99
C SER A 623 -3.26 5.31 -32.70
N ASP A 624 -3.16 6.12 -31.65
CA ASP A 624 -2.63 5.65 -30.38
C ASP A 624 -3.44 4.48 -29.80
N ALA A 625 -4.76 4.49 -29.94
CA ALA A 625 -5.60 3.36 -29.52
C ALA A 625 -5.30 2.07 -30.33
N GLU A 626 -5.08 2.17 -31.64
CA GLU A 626 -4.68 1.01 -32.46
C GLU A 626 -3.24 0.54 -32.16
N LEU A 627 -2.36 1.46 -31.77
CA LEU A 627 -1.01 1.13 -31.32
C LEU A 627 -1.05 0.43 -29.96
N PHE A 628 -1.96 0.84 -29.08
CA PHE A 628 -2.21 0.16 -27.83
C PHE A 628 -2.73 -1.27 -28.06
N ASP A 629 -3.74 -1.43 -28.94
CA ASP A 629 -4.26 -2.75 -29.29
C ASP A 629 -3.15 -3.67 -29.85
N TYR A 630 -2.29 -3.13 -30.69
CA TYR A 630 -1.14 -3.86 -31.21
C TYR A 630 -0.16 -4.25 -30.10
N PHE A 631 0.19 -3.32 -29.23
CA PHE A 631 1.08 -3.57 -28.11
C PHE A 631 0.51 -4.63 -27.17
N PHE A 632 -0.70 -4.40 -26.65
CA PHE A 632 -1.28 -5.24 -25.61
C PHE A 632 -1.63 -6.65 -26.13
N THR A 633 -2.00 -6.78 -27.41
CA THR A 633 -2.18 -8.09 -28.05
C THR A 633 -0.88 -8.90 -28.03
N ARG A 634 0.26 -8.29 -28.37
CA ARG A 634 1.58 -8.94 -28.31
C ARG A 634 2.00 -9.22 -26.87
N TRP A 635 1.80 -8.29 -25.98
CA TRP A 635 2.10 -8.43 -24.55
C TRP A 635 1.33 -9.59 -23.92
N ALA A 636 0.03 -9.62 -24.09
CA ALA A 636 -0.82 -10.72 -23.64
C ALA A 636 -0.42 -12.08 -24.27
N SER A 637 0.04 -12.08 -25.52
CA SER A 637 0.57 -13.29 -26.15
C SER A 637 1.86 -13.79 -25.49
N ILE A 638 2.80 -12.90 -25.18
CA ILE A 638 4.05 -13.23 -24.48
C ILE A 638 3.74 -13.84 -23.12
N ILE A 639 2.84 -13.25 -22.34
CA ILE A 639 2.42 -13.77 -21.03
C ILE A 639 1.87 -15.19 -21.18
N ARG A 640 0.95 -15.42 -22.12
CA ARG A 640 0.35 -16.77 -22.35
C ARG A 640 1.35 -17.79 -22.84
N GLN A 641 2.26 -17.42 -23.77
CA GLN A 641 3.29 -18.33 -24.30
C GLN A 641 4.23 -18.82 -23.20
N ASN A 642 4.40 -18.05 -22.16
CA ASN A 642 5.15 -18.43 -20.97
C ASN A 642 4.29 -19.15 -19.90
N GLY A 643 3.05 -19.52 -20.22
CA GLY A 643 2.20 -20.38 -19.38
C GLY A 643 1.40 -19.68 -18.31
N PHE A 644 1.34 -18.34 -18.31
CA PHE A 644 0.50 -17.58 -17.40
C PHE A 644 -0.87 -17.25 -18.02
N GLN A 645 -1.89 -17.14 -17.19
CA GLN A 645 -3.12 -16.45 -17.52
C GLN A 645 -2.89 -14.94 -17.45
N VAL A 646 -3.52 -14.17 -18.34
CA VAL A 646 -3.34 -12.72 -18.41
C VAL A 646 -4.36 -12.03 -17.51
N ALA A 647 -3.88 -11.33 -16.49
CA ALA A 647 -4.68 -10.33 -15.79
C ALA A 647 -4.31 -8.92 -16.27
N SER A 648 -5.20 -7.96 -16.13
CA SER A 648 -4.97 -6.56 -16.50
C SER A 648 -5.93 -5.64 -15.75
N TRP A 649 -5.61 -4.37 -15.72
CA TRP A 649 -6.59 -3.37 -15.33
C TRP A 649 -7.75 -3.30 -16.33
N GLY A 650 -8.93 -2.94 -15.85
CA GLY A 650 -10.13 -2.79 -16.68
C GLY A 650 -10.00 -1.77 -17.81
N ASP A 651 -9.05 -0.85 -17.70
CA ASP A 651 -8.69 0.18 -18.67
C ASP A 651 -8.35 -0.38 -20.05
N VAL A 652 -7.75 -1.56 -20.10
CA VAL A 652 -7.48 -2.30 -21.34
C VAL A 652 -8.76 -2.50 -22.15
N LEU A 653 -9.88 -2.71 -21.49
CA LEU A 653 -11.18 -2.97 -22.10
C LEU A 653 -12.04 -1.71 -22.27
N THR A 654 -11.75 -0.63 -21.54
CA THR A 654 -12.65 0.52 -21.43
C THR A 654 -12.10 1.81 -22.02
N HIS A 655 -10.79 2.07 -21.94
CA HIS A 655 -10.25 3.40 -22.20
C HIS A 655 -9.11 3.44 -23.20
N ASN A 656 -8.26 2.41 -23.27
CA ASN A 656 -6.97 2.54 -23.90
C ASN A 656 -6.93 2.02 -25.34
N GLY A 657 -7.72 1.01 -25.67
CA GLY A 657 -7.80 0.44 -26.99
C GLY A 657 -9.01 0.92 -27.80
N THR A 658 -9.15 0.37 -29.01
CA THR A 658 -10.30 0.66 -29.90
C THR A 658 -11.62 0.01 -29.40
N GLY A 659 -11.53 -0.89 -28.40
CA GLY A 659 -12.64 -1.72 -27.92
C GLY A 659 -12.99 -2.89 -28.86
N ASN A 660 -12.27 -3.07 -29.95
CA ASN A 660 -12.49 -4.12 -30.96
C ASN A 660 -11.39 -5.20 -30.95
N ALA A 661 -10.31 -4.99 -30.21
CA ALA A 661 -9.20 -5.94 -30.17
C ALA A 661 -9.57 -7.23 -29.44
N ASN A 662 -9.06 -8.34 -29.96
CA ASN A 662 -9.17 -9.63 -29.29
C ASN A 662 -7.87 -9.95 -28.55
N TYR A 663 -7.83 -9.67 -27.28
CA TYR A 663 -6.68 -9.95 -26.43
C TYR A 663 -6.61 -11.43 -25.95
N GLY A 664 -7.57 -12.29 -26.37
CA GLY A 664 -7.74 -13.66 -25.89
C GLY A 664 -8.39 -13.70 -24.51
N GLU A 665 -8.17 -14.80 -23.78
CA GLU A 665 -8.67 -14.90 -22.39
C GLU A 665 -7.99 -13.86 -21.52
N LEU A 666 -8.77 -13.05 -20.81
CA LEU A 666 -8.33 -11.95 -19.97
C LEU A 666 -9.12 -11.94 -18.66
N PHE A 667 -8.44 -11.72 -17.55
CA PHE A 667 -9.01 -11.51 -16.22
C PHE A 667 -8.88 -10.03 -15.85
N PRO A 668 -9.91 -9.21 -16.13
CA PRO A 668 -9.84 -7.78 -15.84
C PRO A 668 -10.14 -7.49 -14.37
N LEU A 669 -9.31 -6.62 -13.78
CA LEU A 669 -9.52 -6.03 -12.47
C LEU A 669 -10.08 -4.61 -12.65
N PHE A 670 -11.27 -4.34 -12.13
CA PHE A 670 -11.93 -3.04 -12.28
C PHE A 670 -11.77 -2.21 -11.02
N TRP A 671 -11.04 -1.11 -11.12
CA TRP A 671 -10.80 -0.18 -10.04
C TRP A 671 -11.71 1.05 -10.09
N ASN A 672 -12.00 1.57 -11.29
CA ASN A 672 -12.64 2.86 -11.48
C ASN A 672 -14.15 2.79 -11.28
N ASN A 673 -14.58 2.98 -10.04
CA ASN A 673 -15.96 3.20 -9.67
C ASN A 673 -16.17 4.55 -8.96
N VAL A 674 -15.34 5.53 -9.26
CA VAL A 674 -15.44 6.85 -8.61
C VAL A 674 -16.75 7.51 -9.01
N TRP A 675 -17.60 7.77 -8.02
CA TRP A 675 -18.94 8.28 -8.24
C TRP A 675 -18.95 9.63 -8.95
N GLY A 676 -19.70 9.69 -10.06
CA GLY A 676 -19.79 10.88 -10.92
C GLY A 676 -18.75 10.91 -12.06
N TRP A 677 -17.88 9.89 -12.21
CA TRP A 677 -16.95 9.80 -13.34
C TRP A 677 -17.51 9.08 -14.57
N GLY A 678 -18.64 8.40 -14.43
CA GLY A 678 -19.33 7.72 -15.53
C GLY A 678 -18.85 6.29 -15.81
N ASN A 679 -17.90 5.77 -15.04
CA ASN A 679 -17.30 4.44 -15.20
C ASN A 679 -17.79 3.42 -14.16
N GLU A 680 -18.67 3.81 -13.28
CA GLU A 680 -19.10 3.05 -12.10
C GLU A 680 -19.62 1.65 -12.44
N HIS A 681 -20.30 1.53 -13.58
CA HIS A 681 -20.98 0.29 -14.01
C HIS A 681 -20.12 -0.63 -14.90
N GLN A 682 -18.91 -0.23 -15.28
CA GLN A 682 -18.09 -0.96 -16.28
C GLN A 682 -17.80 -2.41 -15.89
N SER A 683 -17.50 -2.66 -14.61
CA SER A 683 -17.28 -4.02 -14.12
C SER A 683 -18.47 -4.95 -14.42
N TYR A 684 -19.69 -4.44 -14.27
CA TYR A 684 -20.91 -5.20 -14.54
C TYR A 684 -21.16 -5.40 -16.04
N VAL A 685 -20.83 -4.39 -16.87
CA VAL A 685 -20.91 -4.52 -18.33
C VAL A 685 -20.06 -5.71 -18.80
N PHE A 686 -18.81 -5.82 -18.30
CA PHE A 686 -17.92 -6.88 -18.75
C PHE A 686 -18.21 -8.23 -18.11
N ALA A 687 -18.67 -8.27 -16.86
CA ALA A 687 -19.18 -9.50 -16.24
C ALA A 687 -20.38 -10.06 -17.03
N ASN A 688 -21.33 -9.22 -17.44
CA ASN A 688 -22.47 -9.62 -18.26
C ASN A 688 -22.06 -10.07 -19.69
N LYS A 689 -20.91 -9.62 -20.20
CA LYS A 689 -20.31 -10.09 -21.47
C LYS A 689 -19.55 -11.41 -21.34
N GLY A 690 -19.43 -11.97 -20.13
CA GLY A 690 -18.76 -13.26 -19.90
C GLY A 690 -17.30 -13.18 -19.43
N TYR A 691 -16.76 -11.99 -19.20
CA TYR A 691 -15.42 -11.86 -18.61
C TYR A 691 -15.42 -12.25 -17.14
N LYS A 692 -14.38 -12.96 -16.70
CA LYS A 692 -14.17 -13.29 -15.30
C LYS A 692 -13.58 -12.07 -14.59
N VAL A 693 -14.43 -11.31 -13.92
CA VAL A 693 -14.12 -9.99 -13.35
C VAL A 693 -13.71 -10.10 -11.90
N VAL A 694 -12.64 -9.42 -11.53
CA VAL A 694 -12.29 -9.13 -10.14
C VAL A 694 -12.67 -7.69 -9.82
N LEU A 695 -13.38 -7.48 -8.71
CA LEU A 695 -13.77 -6.15 -8.27
C LEU A 695 -12.70 -5.56 -7.35
N SER A 696 -12.08 -4.47 -7.78
CA SER A 696 -11.03 -3.74 -7.07
C SER A 696 -11.41 -2.27 -6.84
N HIS A 697 -12.70 -2.01 -6.62
CA HIS A 697 -13.31 -0.70 -6.68
C HIS A 697 -12.70 0.31 -5.69
N ALA A 698 -12.13 1.40 -6.24
CA ALA A 698 -11.34 2.37 -5.48
C ALA A 698 -12.10 2.98 -4.30
N THR A 699 -13.39 3.27 -4.45
CA THR A 699 -14.13 3.95 -3.38
C THR A 699 -14.32 3.13 -2.11
N ASN A 700 -14.12 1.80 -2.15
CA ASN A 700 -14.35 0.90 -1.01
C ASN A 700 -13.16 -0.02 -0.70
N LEU A 701 -12.35 -0.36 -1.70
CA LEU A 701 -11.34 -1.42 -1.62
C LEU A 701 -9.90 -0.90 -1.70
N TYR A 702 -9.69 0.43 -1.91
CA TYR A 702 -8.35 1.04 -1.89
C TYR A 702 -7.97 1.42 -0.46
N PHE A 703 -6.96 0.72 0.07
CA PHE A 703 -6.50 0.92 1.44
C PHE A 703 -5.54 2.10 1.59
N ASP A 704 -4.89 2.52 0.52
CA ASP A 704 -4.08 3.74 0.46
C ASP A 704 -4.91 5.04 0.58
N LEU A 705 -6.23 4.97 0.40
CA LEU A 705 -7.11 6.09 0.73
C LEU A 705 -7.18 6.29 2.25
N ALA A 706 -7.10 7.54 2.68
CA ALA A 706 -7.16 7.92 4.08
C ALA A 706 -8.49 7.47 4.73
N TYR A 707 -8.46 7.17 6.02
CA TYR A 707 -9.66 6.74 6.74
C TYR A 707 -10.73 7.82 6.81
N THR A 708 -10.32 9.06 7.00
CA THR A 708 -11.26 10.19 7.16
C THR A 708 -10.67 11.50 6.62
N LYS A 709 -11.53 12.50 6.42
CA LYS A 709 -11.11 13.86 6.10
C LYS A 709 -10.58 14.55 7.36
N HIS A 710 -9.29 14.39 7.63
CA HIS A 710 -8.61 15.07 8.72
C HIS A 710 -7.13 15.29 8.34
N PRO A 711 -6.55 16.49 8.56
CA PRO A 711 -5.16 16.79 8.17
C PRO A 711 -4.11 15.79 8.63
N ASP A 712 -4.29 15.17 9.78
CA ASP A 712 -3.36 14.22 10.38
C ASP A 712 -3.60 12.75 9.97
N GLU A 713 -4.56 12.47 9.09
CA GLU A 713 -4.68 11.12 8.51
C GLU A 713 -3.62 10.92 7.42
N VAL A 714 -3.23 9.64 7.24
CA VAL A 714 -2.31 9.21 6.19
C VAL A 714 -3.08 8.58 5.05
N GLY A 715 -2.66 8.80 3.83
CA GLY A 715 -3.21 8.21 2.62
C GLY A 715 -3.61 9.25 1.58
N TYR A 716 -4.25 8.78 0.53
CA TYR A 716 -4.84 9.63 -0.51
C TYR A 716 -6.31 9.90 -0.26
N HIS A 717 -6.90 10.79 -1.09
CA HIS A 717 -8.33 11.11 -1.04
C HIS A 717 -8.94 11.35 -2.45
N TRP A 718 -8.22 10.98 -3.50
CA TRP A 718 -8.65 11.25 -4.88
C TRP A 718 -9.98 10.55 -5.23
N ALA A 719 -10.28 9.38 -4.66
CA ALA A 719 -11.55 8.67 -4.80
C ALA A 719 -12.47 8.81 -3.57
N GLY A 720 -12.09 9.66 -2.61
CA GLY A 720 -12.75 9.84 -1.33
C GLY A 720 -11.98 9.24 -0.16
N TYR A 721 -12.68 8.82 0.87
CA TYR A 721 -12.09 8.26 2.09
C TYR A 721 -12.63 6.85 2.30
N THR A 722 -11.78 5.93 2.75
CA THR A 722 -12.13 4.53 2.95
C THR A 722 -11.76 4.09 4.35
N ASP A 723 -12.77 3.81 5.18
CA ASP A 723 -12.61 3.25 6.50
C ASP A 723 -13.04 1.76 6.54
N THR A 724 -12.90 1.14 7.69
CA THR A 724 -13.27 -0.27 7.90
C THR A 724 -14.75 -0.52 7.65
N LYS A 725 -15.64 0.43 8.03
CA LYS A 725 -17.07 0.28 7.82
C LYS A 725 -17.41 0.29 6.34
N LYS A 726 -16.82 1.21 5.59
CA LYS A 726 -17.03 1.33 4.14
C LYS A 726 -16.53 0.11 3.38
N ALA A 727 -15.41 -0.48 3.79
CA ALA A 727 -14.91 -1.73 3.25
C ALA A 727 -15.86 -2.91 3.58
N PHE A 728 -16.34 -2.98 4.82
CA PHE A 728 -17.29 -3.99 5.27
C PHE A 728 -18.65 -3.88 4.58
N GLU A 729 -19.17 -2.67 4.35
CA GLU A 729 -20.47 -2.43 3.73
C GLU A 729 -20.46 -2.63 2.20
N TYR A 730 -19.31 -2.97 1.61
CA TYR A 730 -19.20 -3.20 0.18
C TYR A 730 -20.13 -4.30 -0.32
N ARG A 731 -20.89 -4.02 -1.39
CA ARG A 731 -21.89 -4.92 -1.97
C ARG A 731 -21.51 -5.28 -3.41
N PRO A 732 -20.83 -6.41 -3.61
CA PRO A 732 -20.26 -6.76 -4.93
C PRO A 732 -21.31 -6.99 -6.03
N PHE A 733 -22.54 -7.36 -5.67
CA PHE A 733 -23.63 -7.59 -6.63
C PHE A 733 -24.64 -6.44 -6.73
N ASN A 734 -24.46 -5.39 -5.89
CA ASN A 734 -25.20 -4.14 -5.98
C ASN A 734 -24.30 -2.96 -5.57
N ILE A 735 -23.33 -2.63 -6.43
CA ILE A 735 -22.37 -1.56 -6.14
C ILE A 735 -23.04 -0.20 -5.97
N TYR A 736 -24.20 0.03 -6.57
CA TYR A 736 -24.91 1.31 -6.50
C TYR A 736 -25.39 1.63 -5.09
N ALA A 737 -25.67 0.63 -4.28
CA ALA A 737 -25.98 0.80 -2.86
C ALA A 737 -24.77 1.29 -2.03
N ASN A 738 -23.55 1.18 -2.57
CA ASN A 738 -22.32 1.70 -1.95
C ASN A 738 -22.11 3.22 -2.18
N GLY A 739 -22.80 3.80 -3.17
CA GLY A 739 -22.59 5.16 -3.66
C GLY A 739 -23.65 6.16 -3.20
N LYS A 740 -23.73 6.49 -1.93
CA LYS A 740 -24.67 7.50 -1.42
C LYS A 740 -24.21 8.92 -1.71
N THR A 741 -22.91 9.16 -1.61
CA THR A 741 -22.28 10.45 -1.86
C THR A 741 -21.01 10.30 -2.67
N ASP A 742 -20.64 11.34 -3.43
CA ASP A 742 -19.33 11.44 -4.07
C ASP A 742 -18.23 11.76 -3.05
N LYS A 743 -17.00 11.92 -3.55
CA LYS A 743 -15.82 12.21 -2.72
C LYS A 743 -15.89 13.57 -2.00
N LEU A 744 -16.72 14.49 -2.49
CA LEU A 744 -16.92 15.85 -1.95
C LEU A 744 -18.13 15.92 -1.02
N GLY A 745 -18.85 14.82 -0.82
CA GLY A 745 -20.04 14.73 0.03
C GLY A 745 -21.37 15.04 -0.68
N ASN A 746 -21.35 15.34 -1.99
CA ASN A 746 -22.58 15.59 -2.73
C ASN A 746 -23.36 14.28 -2.94
N PRO A 747 -24.69 14.30 -2.86
CA PRO A 747 -25.50 13.14 -3.18
C PRO A 747 -25.23 12.64 -4.61
N VAL A 748 -25.04 11.34 -4.78
CA VAL A 748 -24.93 10.72 -6.10
C VAL A 748 -26.32 10.57 -6.67
N ALA A 749 -26.54 11.17 -7.84
CA ALA A 749 -27.81 11.04 -8.56
C ALA A 749 -27.88 9.64 -9.21
N TRP A 750 -29.08 9.02 -9.14
CA TRP A 750 -29.36 7.81 -9.88
C TRP A 750 -29.19 8.06 -11.39
N ASN A 751 -28.43 7.17 -12.04
CA ASN A 751 -28.28 7.17 -13.49
C ASN A 751 -29.05 5.98 -14.11
N PRO A 752 -30.07 6.21 -14.95
CA PRO A 752 -30.85 5.13 -15.56
C PRO A 752 -30.03 4.27 -16.53
N ASP A 753 -28.88 4.74 -16.98
CA ASP A 753 -27.98 4.00 -17.88
C ASP A 753 -27.07 3.02 -17.14
N TRP A 754 -27.10 2.98 -15.82
CA TRP A 754 -26.32 2.03 -15.04
C TRP A 754 -26.76 0.59 -15.30
N VAL A 755 -25.78 -0.23 -15.64
CA VAL A 755 -25.98 -1.64 -15.95
C VAL A 755 -25.99 -2.48 -14.68
N HIS A 756 -27.02 -3.26 -14.46
CA HIS A 756 -27.11 -4.23 -13.38
C HIS A 756 -26.57 -5.60 -13.82
N LEU A 757 -26.09 -6.38 -12.86
CA LEU A 757 -25.67 -7.76 -13.12
C LEU A 757 -26.86 -8.63 -13.47
N THR A 758 -26.70 -9.40 -14.55
CA THR A 758 -27.56 -10.56 -14.82
C THR A 758 -27.20 -11.72 -13.90
N GLU A 759 -28.02 -12.74 -13.80
CA GLU A 759 -27.68 -13.94 -13.00
C GLU A 759 -26.41 -14.63 -13.53
N GLU A 760 -26.19 -14.63 -14.85
CA GLU A 760 -24.94 -15.13 -15.41
C GLU A 760 -23.75 -14.18 -15.13
N GLY A 761 -23.99 -12.88 -15.17
CA GLY A 761 -22.99 -11.87 -14.81
C GLY A 761 -22.52 -12.01 -13.36
N LYS A 762 -23.40 -12.37 -12.42
CA LYS A 762 -23.04 -12.64 -11.03
C LYS A 762 -22.03 -13.78 -10.90
N LYS A 763 -22.16 -14.85 -11.71
CA LYS A 763 -21.22 -15.99 -11.74
C LYS A 763 -19.86 -15.61 -12.33
N ASN A 764 -19.81 -14.53 -13.11
CA ASN A 764 -18.59 -14.02 -13.70
C ASN A 764 -17.85 -13.02 -12.81
N VAL A 765 -18.45 -12.55 -11.73
CA VAL A 765 -17.73 -11.85 -10.66
C VAL A 765 -17.04 -12.91 -9.82
N VAL A 766 -15.74 -13.13 -10.08
CA VAL A 766 -15.00 -14.24 -9.46
C VAL A 766 -14.39 -13.86 -8.11
N GLY A 767 -14.35 -12.57 -7.77
CA GLY A 767 -13.82 -12.17 -6.46
C GLY A 767 -13.63 -10.68 -6.24
N LEU A 768 -13.01 -10.41 -5.10
CA LEU A 768 -12.68 -9.08 -4.60
C LEU A 768 -11.18 -8.97 -4.37
N GLN A 769 -10.63 -7.77 -4.58
CA GLN A 769 -9.25 -7.47 -4.23
C GLN A 769 -9.15 -6.11 -3.54
N GLY A 770 -8.53 -6.08 -2.35
CA GLY A 770 -8.10 -4.86 -1.71
C GLY A 770 -6.82 -4.35 -2.36
N GLN A 771 -6.71 -3.05 -2.59
CA GLN A 771 -5.54 -2.42 -3.21
C GLN A 771 -4.78 -1.58 -2.21
N LEU A 772 -3.45 -1.66 -2.22
CA LEU A 772 -2.59 -0.81 -1.41
C LEU A 772 -1.45 -0.28 -2.27
N PHE A 773 -1.69 0.89 -2.89
CA PHE A 773 -0.67 1.59 -3.66
C PHE A 773 0.39 2.19 -2.76
N GLY A 774 1.64 2.25 -3.26
CA GLY A 774 2.85 2.33 -2.48
C GLY A 774 3.34 3.73 -2.13
N GLU A 775 2.77 4.79 -2.69
CA GLU A 775 3.35 6.14 -2.64
C GLU A 775 3.52 6.68 -1.21
N ASN A 776 2.61 6.31 -0.31
CA ASN A 776 2.68 6.72 1.10
C ASN A 776 3.25 5.65 2.03
N LEU A 777 3.67 4.48 1.52
CA LEU A 777 4.12 3.33 2.32
C LEU A 777 5.59 3.42 2.75
N LYS A 778 5.96 4.46 3.46
CA LYS A 778 7.33 4.74 3.87
C LYS A 778 7.91 3.77 4.89
N SER A 779 7.07 3.01 5.57
CA SER A 779 7.48 1.99 6.52
C SER A 779 6.47 0.85 6.61
N PRO A 780 6.88 -0.33 7.14
CA PRO A 780 5.96 -1.42 7.43
C PRO A 780 4.82 -1.02 8.36
N GLU A 781 5.06 -0.12 9.31
CA GLU A 781 4.05 0.35 10.26
C GLU A 781 2.96 1.18 9.56
N ILE A 782 3.32 1.99 8.56
CA ILE A 782 2.34 2.73 7.75
C ILE A 782 1.55 1.77 6.86
N MET A 783 2.21 0.77 6.27
CA MET A 783 1.56 -0.29 5.52
C MET A 783 0.51 -1.00 6.38
N GLU A 784 0.88 -1.41 7.59
CA GLU A 784 -0.03 -2.06 8.54
C GLU A 784 -1.18 -1.15 8.97
N TYR A 785 -0.89 0.12 9.23
CA TYR A 785 -1.90 1.13 9.60
C TYR A 785 -2.96 1.31 8.50
N LEU A 786 -2.54 1.41 7.25
CA LEU A 786 -3.45 1.59 6.12
C LEU A 786 -4.22 0.31 5.80
N THR A 787 -3.61 -0.86 5.97
CA THR A 787 -4.22 -2.15 5.70
C THR A 787 -5.23 -2.56 6.77
N PHE A 788 -4.87 -2.40 8.05
CA PHE A 788 -5.68 -2.91 9.16
C PHE A 788 -6.36 -1.78 9.95
N PRO A 789 -7.66 -1.94 10.27
CA PRO A 789 -8.50 -3.13 10.06
C PRO A 789 -9.35 -3.15 8.76
N LYS A 790 -9.08 -2.32 7.73
CA LYS A 790 -9.86 -2.30 6.48
C LYS A 790 -9.93 -3.68 5.81
N LEU A 791 -8.80 -4.40 5.76
CA LEU A 791 -8.70 -5.73 5.17
C LEU A 791 -9.69 -6.71 5.80
N LEU A 792 -9.97 -6.59 7.10
CA LEU A 792 -10.91 -7.48 7.78
C LEU A 792 -12.33 -7.35 7.20
N GLY A 793 -12.72 -6.12 6.83
CA GLY A 793 -14.00 -5.88 6.15
C GLY A 793 -14.05 -6.52 4.76
N VAL A 794 -12.96 -6.45 4.01
CA VAL A 794 -12.86 -7.10 2.69
C VAL A 794 -12.86 -8.61 2.81
N ALA A 795 -12.10 -9.17 3.76
CA ALA A 795 -12.07 -10.61 4.01
C ALA A 795 -13.46 -11.15 4.34
N GLU A 796 -14.21 -10.43 5.17
CA GLU A 796 -15.60 -10.76 5.51
C GLU A 796 -16.48 -10.79 4.25
N ARG A 797 -16.39 -9.78 3.39
CA ARG A 797 -17.18 -9.70 2.15
C ARG A 797 -16.79 -10.72 1.09
N ALA A 798 -15.52 -11.10 1.04
CA ALA A 798 -15.02 -12.07 0.09
C ALA A 798 -15.33 -13.53 0.50
N TRP A 799 -15.48 -13.79 1.79
CA TRP A 799 -15.69 -15.12 2.33
C TRP A 799 -17.16 -15.46 2.55
N VAL A 800 -17.92 -14.55 3.21
CA VAL A 800 -19.27 -14.85 3.69
C VAL A 800 -20.30 -14.82 2.57
N THR A 801 -21.07 -15.89 2.41
CA THR A 801 -22.13 -16.01 1.39
C THR A 801 -23.39 -15.25 1.78
N ASP A 802 -23.74 -15.26 3.07
CA ASP A 802 -24.95 -14.63 3.60
C ASP A 802 -24.76 -13.11 3.73
N MET A 803 -25.17 -12.39 2.68
CA MET A 803 -25.07 -10.93 2.64
C MET A 803 -26.31 -10.28 3.26
N PRO A 804 -26.13 -9.21 4.07
CA PRO A 804 -27.27 -8.43 4.52
C PRO A 804 -28.11 -7.93 3.34
N ILE A 805 -29.40 -8.15 3.40
CA ILE A 805 -30.33 -7.65 2.37
C ILE A 805 -30.50 -6.14 2.48
N GLU A 806 -30.91 -5.51 1.39
CA GLU A 806 -31.33 -4.11 1.39
C GLU A 806 -32.76 -4.04 1.90
N ASP A 807 -32.90 -3.56 3.10
CA ASP A 807 -34.17 -3.40 3.78
C ASP A 807 -34.38 -1.97 4.27
N ALA A 808 -35.61 -1.62 4.52
CA ALA A 808 -35.93 -0.39 5.24
C ALA A 808 -35.54 -0.55 6.72
N PRO A 809 -35.20 0.58 7.40
CA PRO A 809 -34.96 0.57 8.84
C PRO A 809 -36.14 -0.03 9.62
N ASP A 810 -35.83 -0.88 10.59
CA ASP A 810 -36.80 -1.47 11.51
C ASP A 810 -37.33 -0.47 12.56
N ALA A 811 -38.09 -0.96 13.54
CA ALA A 811 -38.60 -0.13 14.64
C ALA A 811 -37.49 0.54 15.50
N THR A 812 -36.26 0.06 15.43
CA THR A 812 -35.09 0.66 16.08
C THR A 812 -34.35 1.65 15.19
N GLY A 813 -34.80 1.84 13.95
CA GLY A 813 -34.16 2.67 12.95
C GLY A 813 -32.94 2.04 12.27
N LYS A 814 -32.75 0.71 12.38
CA LYS A 814 -31.59 -0.02 11.82
C LYS A 814 -31.97 -0.93 10.66
N THR A 815 -31.15 -0.92 9.63
CA THR A 815 -31.19 -1.85 8.50
C THR A 815 -30.50 -3.18 8.85
N SER A 816 -30.63 -4.20 8.01
CA SER A 816 -29.87 -5.46 8.15
C SER A 816 -28.36 -5.22 8.11
N MET A 817 -27.91 -4.27 7.27
CA MET A 817 -26.47 -3.90 7.19
C MET A 817 -25.99 -3.23 8.49
N ASP A 818 -26.80 -2.36 9.10
CA ASP A 818 -26.47 -1.75 10.39
C ASP A 818 -26.33 -2.79 11.49
N ARG A 819 -27.21 -3.80 11.55
CA ARG A 819 -27.12 -4.91 12.51
C ARG A 819 -25.91 -5.81 12.27
N ALA A 820 -25.60 -6.06 10.99
CA ALA A 820 -24.37 -6.80 10.62
C ALA A 820 -23.12 -6.01 11.03
N TRP A 821 -23.11 -4.71 10.80
CA TRP A 821 -22.03 -3.83 11.27
C TRP A 821 -21.91 -3.82 12.80
N ASP A 822 -23.03 -3.75 13.53
CA ASP A 822 -23.01 -3.83 15.00
C ASP A 822 -22.31 -5.11 15.48
N THR A 823 -22.62 -6.24 14.86
CA THR A 823 -22.00 -7.53 15.18
C THR A 823 -20.52 -7.52 14.82
N PHE A 824 -20.17 -7.12 13.60
CA PHE A 824 -18.80 -7.10 13.12
C PHE A 824 -17.91 -6.13 13.91
N SER A 825 -18.41 -4.94 14.20
CA SER A 825 -17.66 -3.95 15.00
C SER A 825 -17.39 -4.44 16.43
N ASN A 826 -18.33 -5.20 17.02
CA ASN A 826 -18.14 -5.87 18.30
C ASN A 826 -17.14 -7.02 18.23
N THR A 827 -17.14 -7.80 17.12
CA THR A 827 -16.11 -8.82 16.86
C THR A 827 -14.73 -8.21 16.81
N LEU A 828 -14.58 -7.09 16.08
CA LEU A 828 -13.32 -6.36 16.03
C LEU A 828 -12.88 -5.91 17.42
N GLY A 829 -13.73 -5.20 18.14
CA GLY A 829 -13.37 -4.57 19.42
C GLY A 829 -13.18 -5.54 20.58
N GLN A 830 -13.77 -6.74 20.54
CA GLN A 830 -13.71 -7.70 21.64
C GLN A 830 -12.79 -8.90 21.38
N TYR A 831 -12.44 -9.18 20.10
CA TYR A 831 -11.68 -10.39 19.73
C TYR A 831 -10.53 -10.10 18.76
N ALA A 832 -10.81 -9.52 17.58
CA ALA A 832 -9.84 -9.49 16.49
C ALA A 832 -8.68 -8.52 16.78
N LEU A 833 -8.98 -7.30 17.23
CA LEU A 833 -7.96 -6.28 17.45
C LEU A 833 -7.03 -6.64 18.61
N ASP A 834 -7.55 -7.23 19.67
CA ASP A 834 -6.73 -7.72 20.78
C ASP A 834 -5.72 -8.79 20.32
N LYS A 835 -6.14 -9.68 19.41
CA LYS A 835 -5.25 -10.71 18.85
C LYS A 835 -4.21 -10.10 17.93
N LEU A 836 -4.58 -9.12 17.10
CA LEU A 836 -3.64 -8.39 16.26
C LEU A 836 -2.51 -7.68 17.04
N GLU A 837 -2.77 -7.28 18.30
CA GLU A 837 -1.74 -6.72 19.18
C GLU A 837 -0.60 -7.68 19.48
N TYR A 838 -0.85 -8.99 19.44
CA TYR A 838 0.07 -10.02 19.93
C TYR A 838 0.33 -11.14 18.93
N ILE A 839 -0.32 -11.12 17.76
CA ILE A 839 -0.17 -12.16 16.75
C ILE A 839 1.30 -12.34 16.37
N GLN A 840 1.74 -13.58 16.25
CA GLN A 840 3.07 -13.95 15.83
C GLN A 840 3.02 -14.55 14.42
N VAL A 841 4.05 -14.28 13.65
CA VAL A 841 4.27 -14.94 12.36
C VAL A 841 4.54 -16.41 12.60
N VAL A 842 3.86 -17.28 11.90
CA VAL A 842 4.07 -18.74 11.97
C VAL A 842 5.26 -19.11 11.10
N ASP A 843 6.42 -19.27 11.70
CA ASP A 843 7.66 -19.60 10.98
C ASP A 843 8.03 -21.08 11.11
N ILE A 844 7.62 -21.86 10.12
CA ILE A 844 7.93 -23.31 10.05
C ILE A 844 9.38 -23.61 9.68
N TYR A 845 10.12 -22.63 9.19
CA TYR A 845 11.49 -22.80 8.68
C TYR A 845 12.56 -22.01 9.44
N ASN A 846 12.19 -21.27 10.50
CA ASN A 846 13.05 -20.34 11.23
C ASN A 846 13.72 -19.28 10.33
N GLN A 847 12.98 -18.75 9.38
CA GLN A 847 13.46 -17.78 8.39
C GLN A 847 13.03 -16.34 8.69
N VAL A 848 12.03 -16.16 9.53
CA VAL A 848 11.45 -14.84 9.83
C VAL A 848 11.89 -14.42 11.23
N PRO A 849 12.42 -13.21 11.41
CA PRO A 849 12.64 -12.65 12.73
C PRO A 849 11.33 -12.66 13.52
N ASN A 850 11.41 -13.00 14.79
CA ASN A 850 10.26 -13.06 15.68
C ASN A 850 9.63 -11.66 15.79
N THR A 851 8.60 -11.41 14.97
CA THR A 851 7.85 -10.15 14.95
C THR A 851 6.48 -10.36 15.56
N HIS A 852 6.16 -9.53 16.53
CA HIS A 852 4.89 -9.59 17.25
C HIS A 852 4.01 -8.40 16.88
N GLY A 853 2.70 -8.65 16.81
CA GLY A 853 1.68 -7.65 16.70
C GLY A 853 1.66 -6.92 15.36
N VAL A 854 0.59 -6.20 15.14
CA VAL A 854 0.31 -5.39 13.95
C VAL A 854 0.05 -3.96 14.37
N ASN A 855 0.66 -3.02 13.68
CA ASN A 855 0.42 -1.60 13.89
C ASN A 855 -0.87 -1.12 13.21
N TYR A 856 -1.99 -1.76 13.51
CA TYR A 856 -3.28 -1.36 12.93
C TYR A 856 -3.71 0.04 13.42
N ARG A 857 -4.55 0.72 12.64
CA ARG A 857 -5.11 2.02 13.02
C ARG A 857 -6.03 1.88 14.26
N VAL A 858 -5.63 2.51 15.36
CA VAL A 858 -6.47 2.64 16.54
C VAL A 858 -7.48 3.77 16.31
N PRO A 859 -8.79 3.51 16.27
CA PRO A 859 -9.78 4.54 15.97
C PRO A 859 -9.84 5.57 17.09
N LEU A 860 -9.97 6.86 16.72
CA LEU A 860 -10.29 7.89 17.69
C LEU A 860 -11.69 7.63 18.26
N PRO A 861 -11.92 7.93 19.56
CA PRO A 861 -13.25 7.84 20.13
C PRO A 861 -14.15 8.98 19.63
N GLY A 862 -15.45 8.75 19.60
CA GLY A 862 -16.44 9.81 19.53
C GLY A 862 -16.65 10.40 20.92
N ALA A 863 -16.80 11.73 21.04
CA ALA A 863 -17.03 12.38 22.32
C ALA A 863 -17.79 13.69 22.19
N VAL A 864 -18.64 13.96 23.18
CA VAL A 864 -19.36 15.24 23.32
C VAL A 864 -19.43 15.63 24.80
N ILE A 865 -19.55 16.92 25.08
CA ILE A 865 -19.89 17.44 26.40
C ILE A 865 -21.30 17.98 26.34
N GLU A 866 -22.22 17.37 27.07
CA GLU A 866 -23.60 17.77 27.17
C GLU A 866 -23.98 18.05 28.63
N GLN A 867 -24.46 19.23 28.90
CA GLN A 867 -24.82 19.66 30.26
C GLN A 867 -23.66 19.45 31.27
N GLY A 868 -22.43 19.77 30.87
CA GLY A 868 -21.23 19.64 31.69
C GLY A 868 -20.73 18.20 31.86
N LYS A 869 -21.34 17.21 31.19
CA LYS A 869 -20.95 15.80 31.25
C LYS A 869 -20.30 15.35 29.97
N LEU A 870 -19.08 14.80 30.08
CA LEU A 870 -18.38 14.12 28.99
C LEU A 870 -19.05 12.77 28.74
N LYS A 871 -19.41 12.52 27.49
CA LYS A 871 -19.88 11.23 26.96
C LYS A 871 -18.92 10.76 25.87
N ILE A 872 -18.50 9.51 25.94
CA ILE A 872 -17.55 8.90 24.98
C ILE A 872 -18.16 7.60 24.45
N ASN A 873 -18.00 7.34 23.17
CA ASN A 873 -18.24 6.05 22.54
C ASN A 873 -17.08 5.66 21.62
N ASN A 874 -17.08 4.43 21.14
CA ASN A 874 -16.04 3.95 20.23
C ASN A 874 -16.66 3.22 19.05
N ARG A 875 -16.00 3.32 17.88
CA ARG A 875 -16.40 2.61 16.66
C ARG A 875 -16.35 1.09 16.83
N PHE A 876 -15.41 0.59 17.64
CA PHE A 876 -15.26 -0.84 17.94
C PHE A 876 -15.54 -1.06 19.45
N PRO A 877 -16.78 -1.44 19.81
CA PRO A 877 -17.14 -1.67 21.21
C PRO A 877 -16.28 -2.77 21.83
N GLY A 878 -15.55 -2.44 22.89
CA GLY A 878 -14.58 -3.34 23.52
C GLY A 878 -13.22 -2.65 23.71
N LEU A 879 -12.84 -1.74 22.83
CA LEU A 879 -11.67 -0.90 23.02
C LEU A 879 -11.84 0.00 24.25
N THR A 880 -10.76 0.12 25.03
CA THR A 880 -10.72 1.04 26.16
C THR A 880 -10.67 2.48 25.68
N THR A 881 -11.45 3.35 26.32
CA THR A 881 -11.37 4.81 26.11
C THR A 881 -10.89 5.49 27.37
N GLN A 882 -10.13 6.56 27.21
CA GLN A 882 -9.58 7.36 28.31
C GLN A 882 -9.84 8.84 28.06
N TYR A 883 -9.88 9.61 29.14
CA TYR A 883 -9.93 11.06 29.09
C TYR A 883 -8.88 11.68 29.99
N SER A 884 -8.50 12.92 29.70
CA SER A 884 -7.60 13.76 30.49
C SER A 884 -8.22 15.12 30.75
N LEU A 885 -7.98 15.67 31.95
CA LEU A 885 -8.42 17.00 32.39
C LEU A 885 -7.24 17.94 32.64
N ASP A 886 -6.01 17.48 32.44
CA ASP A 886 -4.75 18.14 32.75
C ASP A 886 -3.78 18.19 31.54
N ASP A 887 -4.36 18.34 30.35
CA ASP A 887 -3.61 18.49 29.11
C ASP A 887 -2.76 17.25 28.76
N GLY A 888 -3.30 16.05 29.04
CA GLY A 888 -2.66 14.77 28.70
C GLY A 888 -1.59 14.30 29.67
N GLN A 889 -1.41 14.97 30.82
CA GLN A 889 -0.46 14.55 31.85
C GLN A 889 -0.93 13.29 32.58
N THR A 890 -2.23 13.19 32.85
CA THR A 890 -2.85 11.99 33.42
C THR A 890 -4.03 11.53 32.57
N TRP A 891 -4.17 10.20 32.44
CA TRP A 891 -5.23 9.56 31.67
C TRP A 891 -6.09 8.68 32.56
N ILE A 892 -7.39 8.94 32.54
CA ILE A 892 -8.39 8.25 33.38
C ILE A 892 -9.23 7.35 32.47
N PRO A 893 -9.38 6.04 32.77
CA PRO A 893 -10.30 5.16 32.04
C PRO A 893 -11.75 5.67 32.14
N TYR A 894 -12.44 5.64 30.99
CA TYR A 894 -13.83 6.05 30.91
C TYR A 894 -14.78 4.86 31.03
N TYR A 895 -15.71 4.89 31.97
CA TYR A 895 -16.70 3.85 32.22
C TYR A 895 -18.15 4.34 32.08
N GLY A 896 -18.36 5.62 31.87
CA GLY A 896 -19.68 6.24 31.73
C GLY A 896 -19.62 7.77 31.86
N PRO A 897 -20.73 8.49 31.73
CA PRO A 897 -20.76 9.95 31.72
C PRO A 897 -20.07 10.59 32.94
N VAL A 898 -19.11 11.46 32.71
CA VAL A 898 -18.26 12.10 33.75
C VAL A 898 -18.54 13.60 33.78
N ASP A 899 -18.71 14.19 34.97
CA ASP A 899 -18.82 15.64 35.13
C ASP A 899 -17.45 16.31 34.86
N VAL A 900 -17.39 17.15 33.87
CA VAL A 900 -16.21 17.91 33.46
C VAL A 900 -16.46 19.42 33.44
N SER A 901 -17.57 19.89 34.05
CA SER A 901 -17.97 21.29 34.07
C SER A 901 -16.92 22.25 34.63
N HIS A 902 -15.95 21.73 35.39
CA HIS A 902 -14.89 22.52 36.01
C HIS A 902 -13.53 22.37 35.27
N ALA A 903 -13.46 21.54 34.25
CA ALA A 903 -12.21 21.32 33.52
C ALA A 903 -11.96 22.46 32.52
N ALA A 904 -10.75 23.00 32.49
CA ALA A 904 -10.36 24.01 31.49
C ALA A 904 -10.13 23.38 30.11
N LYS A 905 -9.71 22.13 30.08
CA LYS A 905 -9.44 21.34 28.84
C LYS A 905 -9.87 19.90 29.08
N VAL A 906 -10.46 19.31 28.05
CA VAL A 906 -10.81 17.88 28.06
C VAL A 906 -10.21 17.26 26.82
N GLN A 907 -9.42 16.19 27.01
CA GLN A 907 -8.90 15.38 25.91
C GLN A 907 -9.42 13.95 26.01
N VAL A 908 -9.52 13.27 24.87
CA VAL A 908 -9.92 11.87 24.80
C VAL A 908 -9.00 11.08 23.89
N ARG A 909 -8.89 9.77 24.16
CA ARG A 909 -8.21 8.80 23.29
C ARG A 909 -8.78 7.40 23.46
N SER A 910 -8.58 6.55 22.44
CA SER A 910 -8.74 5.09 22.56
C SER A 910 -7.41 4.45 22.91
N VAL A 911 -7.47 3.31 23.60
CA VAL A 911 -6.27 2.55 24.01
C VAL A 911 -6.49 1.07 23.73
N THR A 912 -5.49 0.41 23.17
CA THR A 912 -5.47 -1.02 22.87
C THR A 912 -5.07 -1.83 24.11
N ALA A 913 -5.19 -3.16 24.01
CA ALA A 913 -4.80 -4.08 25.08
C ALA A 913 -3.29 -4.04 25.40
N SER A 914 -2.45 -3.70 24.44
CA SER A 914 -0.98 -3.52 24.65
C SER A 914 -0.60 -2.13 25.17
N GLY A 915 -1.56 -1.20 25.25
CA GLY A 915 -1.33 0.17 25.69
C GLY A 915 -1.01 1.18 24.57
N ARG A 916 -1.02 0.79 23.30
CA ARG A 916 -0.96 1.74 22.19
C ARG A 916 -2.20 2.65 22.24
N SER A 917 -2.06 3.91 21.90
CA SER A 917 -3.20 4.83 21.87
C SER A 917 -3.47 5.37 20.48
N SER A 918 -4.72 5.78 20.25
CA SER A 918 -5.03 6.69 19.15
C SER A 918 -4.37 8.05 19.35
N ARG A 919 -4.44 8.91 18.35
CA ARG A 919 -4.23 10.35 18.54
C ARG A 919 -5.11 10.84 19.70
N THR A 920 -4.70 11.94 20.30
CA THR A 920 -5.50 12.66 21.31
C THR A 920 -6.33 13.75 20.62
N GLU A 921 -7.50 14.04 21.15
CA GLU A 921 -8.34 15.10 20.61
C GLU A 921 -8.95 15.93 21.75
N TYR A 922 -8.93 17.25 21.57
CA TYR A 922 -9.59 18.17 22.47
C TYR A 922 -11.09 18.21 22.22
N ILE A 923 -11.86 18.15 23.29
CA ILE A 923 -13.32 18.24 23.22
C ILE A 923 -13.75 19.64 23.60
N PRO A 924 -14.44 20.38 22.70
CA PRO A 924 -15.00 21.68 23.01
C PRO A 924 -16.02 21.58 24.14
N GLN A 925 -15.99 22.54 25.06
CA GLN A 925 -16.98 22.67 26.16
C GLN A 925 -18.31 23.25 25.72
#